data_a8e1bfcf0ea3ee5cdf33dd7b6bca80a5
#
_entry.id   a8e1bfcf0ea3ee5cdf33dd7b6bca80a5
#
_cell.length_a   1.000
_cell.length_b   1.000
_cell.length_c   1.000
_cell.angle_alpha   90.00
_cell.angle_beta   90.00
_cell.angle_gamma   90.00
#
_symmetry.space_group_name_H-M   'P 1'
#
loop_
_entity.id
_entity.type
_entity.pdbx_description
1 polymer ?
#
loop_
_entity_poly.entity_id
_entity_poly.type
_entity_poly.pdbx_seq_one_letter_code
_entity_poly.pdbx_strand_id
1 'polypeptide(L)'
;MFLVATVAIAFGWLAWKCVRDPKINFLPRDGRAEWIIFPAAVDARTHRVATMDATFRRTFTLDSQPRSARLFVRAAKRLELKINGDTLQVSPRNWKQMSTLDVSSFLRRDANTIEARVFNDDAPPALWLALTTDSSTLRTDGEWESSLGGSSWRNCALASVPRYPGPGNLLAGGEKTFDVLPKVWRTWIAFGIFAALLTFAAAKWLEQLTAKPNVSGVEFSRRQLFILLGLCIIAWLILFSNNAKMLPFHCGYDFKDHVAYIKYIQERKALPLPNEGFEMFQPPLYYALSEGFLSMCRLSVSDDAAVIVLRSLTMIFGLANFIFVFLSLRLLFAGRLALQLIGLLIATFLPMQLYLSHYVTNETLAATLVTVAIFLGLRALKSERESVLQYLSLGFCVGAAMLAKATSLLLIFPLLGALTIKLVQQRARIFSWFRAFGITVGAIFVTCGWHYIRIWHHFGTPIVGNWDPALGFPWWQDPGFHTASDYFRFGKSLIGPLFSGFNGFGDGVYSTLWGDGLGGGLSDMLSRTPWNYTLVIGGYLLALIPTLFIVIGAAAAVYQIVRRPSPEWFLLFGLSAVVMIALTFMTLRVASYAQVKAFYALSAVAPLCSFAAMGWEKLGSTHRFLRVALGTFLFFWAVNSYAAVWIRSSAAQHIYASRRFISEHRLESAVVEARQALRNEPSNATAQCFLAAVFDDTGQIQEALEQTKHGIELDSTNGQCQLQMAINFARQSDFEQAMAQARRAIELEPENSSAYDLLFSCARQLWRTNEAITIGRDALAISPFDSDLHYRIGLAAGEMGDFTTAAHQFGYALLLRPNRSEIADKLHLALRFAAQSSNASSQLKAIASSPPDSPPLLNQLAWLFATHPDAARRDGPRAVQLSERACALTERKQAAFLTTAAAAYAEVGKFVEAMATARDAISLARSNGDMKTAGLAESLLSAFQANQPYREEPAR
;
A
#
# COMPACT_ATOMS: atom_id res chain seq x y z
N MET A 1 -33.82 -12.30 -5.94
CA MET A 1 -33.87 -10.98 -6.59
C MET A 1 -33.41 -9.85 -5.66
N PHE A 2 -33.95 -9.72 -4.44
CA PHE A 2 -33.57 -8.61 -3.51
C PHE A 2 -32.04 -8.49 -3.25
N LEU A 3 -31.34 -9.60 -2.91
CA LEU A 3 -29.89 -9.58 -2.67
C LEU A 3 -29.10 -9.11 -3.90
N VAL A 4 -29.44 -9.62 -5.09
CA VAL A 4 -28.77 -9.21 -6.35
C VAL A 4 -29.01 -7.72 -6.65
N ALA A 5 -30.25 -7.26 -6.43
CA ALA A 5 -30.59 -5.84 -6.59
C ALA A 5 -29.82 -4.97 -5.58
N THR A 6 -29.73 -5.39 -4.31
CA THR A 6 -28.97 -4.67 -3.29
C THR A 6 -27.49 -4.55 -3.62
N VAL A 7 -26.88 -5.63 -4.11
CA VAL A 7 -25.49 -5.64 -4.57
C VAL A 7 -25.31 -4.69 -5.75
N ALA A 8 -26.19 -4.72 -6.75
CA ALA A 8 -26.14 -3.83 -7.90
C ALA A 8 -26.29 -2.34 -7.51
N ILE A 9 -27.22 -2.05 -6.58
CA ILE A 9 -27.41 -0.70 -6.05
C ILE A 9 -26.15 -0.23 -5.30
N ALA A 10 -25.53 -1.10 -4.48
CA ALA A 10 -24.32 -0.76 -3.76
C ALA A 10 -23.16 -0.41 -4.70
N PHE A 11 -22.93 -1.20 -5.74
CA PHE A 11 -21.92 -0.87 -6.76
C PHE A 11 -22.27 0.39 -7.56
N GLY A 12 -23.53 0.60 -7.91
CA GLY A 12 -23.98 1.83 -8.55
C GLY A 12 -23.73 3.07 -7.70
N TRP A 13 -24.01 2.98 -6.40
CA TRP A 13 -23.73 4.05 -5.44
C TRP A 13 -22.22 4.31 -5.29
N LEU A 14 -21.39 3.26 -5.22
CA LEU A 14 -19.94 3.40 -5.19
C LEU A 14 -19.43 4.10 -6.46
N ALA A 15 -19.87 3.67 -7.63
CA ALA A 15 -19.51 4.31 -8.90
C ALA A 15 -19.91 5.79 -8.96
N TRP A 16 -21.11 6.13 -8.48
CA TRP A 16 -21.55 7.51 -8.38
C TRP A 16 -20.69 8.35 -7.44
N LYS A 17 -20.32 7.79 -6.27
CA LYS A 17 -19.40 8.44 -5.33
C LYS A 17 -18.01 8.66 -5.94
N CYS A 18 -17.46 7.70 -6.65
CA CYS A 18 -16.15 7.83 -7.30
C CYS A 18 -16.04 9.06 -8.19
N VAL A 19 -17.11 9.38 -8.92
CA VAL A 19 -17.11 10.49 -9.88
C VAL A 19 -17.33 11.85 -9.19
N ARG A 20 -17.94 11.89 -8.01
CA ARG A 20 -18.39 13.15 -7.40
C ARG A 20 -17.72 13.52 -6.09
N ASP A 21 -17.31 12.54 -5.28
CA ASP A 21 -16.74 12.82 -3.97
C ASP A 21 -15.24 13.21 -4.10
N PRO A 22 -14.86 14.45 -3.74
CA PRO A 22 -13.46 14.91 -3.85
C PRO A 22 -12.51 14.19 -2.88
N LYS A 23 -13.04 13.50 -1.86
CA LYS A 23 -12.25 12.73 -0.89
C LYS A 23 -11.82 11.35 -1.42
N ILE A 24 -12.34 10.93 -2.57
CA ILE A 24 -11.97 9.68 -3.23
C ILE A 24 -11.01 10.01 -4.36
N ASN A 25 -9.78 9.51 -4.28
CA ASN A 25 -8.76 9.69 -5.33
C ASN A 25 -9.06 8.81 -6.55
N PHE A 26 -10.13 9.14 -7.25
CA PHE A 26 -10.54 8.48 -8.48
C PHE A 26 -10.60 9.51 -9.61
N LEU A 27 -9.88 9.24 -10.69
CA LEU A 27 -9.78 10.09 -11.88
C LEU A 27 -10.89 9.72 -12.88
N PRO A 28 -11.96 10.56 -13.02
CA PRO A 28 -13.06 10.25 -13.90
C PRO A 28 -12.63 10.35 -15.37
N ARG A 29 -12.99 9.36 -16.18
CA ARG A 29 -12.69 9.35 -17.62
C ARG A 29 -13.58 10.33 -18.36
N ASP A 30 -12.96 11.08 -19.28
CA ASP A 30 -13.67 11.96 -20.24
C ASP A 30 -12.94 11.86 -21.58
N GLY A 31 -13.62 11.45 -22.62
CA GLY A 31 -13.00 11.11 -23.92
C GLY A 31 -12.34 12.28 -24.68
N ARG A 32 -12.43 13.52 -24.16
CA ARG A 32 -11.82 14.69 -24.79
C ARG A 32 -10.32 14.80 -24.55
N ALA A 33 -9.82 14.28 -23.42
CA ALA A 33 -8.41 14.29 -23.05
C ALA A 33 -8.09 13.13 -22.09
N GLU A 34 -6.81 12.89 -21.82
CA GLU A 34 -6.33 11.91 -20.84
C GLU A 34 -5.80 12.61 -19.58
N TRP A 35 -5.91 11.96 -18.45
CA TRP A 35 -5.22 12.38 -17.24
C TRP A 35 -3.72 12.09 -17.37
N ILE A 36 -2.90 13.12 -17.19
CA ILE A 36 -1.44 13.02 -17.22
C ILE A 36 -0.85 13.26 -15.84
N ILE A 37 0.28 12.59 -15.59
CA ILE A 37 1.05 12.65 -14.34
C ILE A 37 2.54 12.70 -14.66
N PHE A 38 3.35 13.12 -13.70
CA PHE A 38 4.79 12.98 -13.79
C PHE A 38 5.21 11.49 -13.81
N PRO A 39 6.13 11.06 -14.67
CA PRO A 39 6.55 9.66 -14.80
C PRO A 39 7.60 9.26 -13.76
N ALA A 40 7.34 9.52 -12.47
CA ALA A 40 8.21 9.04 -11.40
C ALA A 40 8.33 7.52 -11.41
N ALA A 41 9.45 6.99 -10.96
CA ALA A 41 9.58 5.57 -10.69
C ALA A 41 8.53 5.13 -9.65
N VAL A 42 7.97 3.93 -9.86
CA VAL A 42 6.96 3.39 -8.94
C VAL A 42 7.65 2.91 -7.68
N ASP A 43 7.26 3.46 -6.55
CA ASP A 43 7.75 3.06 -5.24
C ASP A 43 6.66 2.31 -4.45
N ALA A 44 6.97 1.08 -4.12
CA ALA A 44 6.09 0.22 -3.33
C ALA A 44 6.00 0.65 -1.85
N ARG A 45 6.85 1.57 -1.40
CA ARG A 45 6.81 2.11 -0.02
C ARG A 45 5.66 3.10 0.16
N THR A 46 5.33 3.37 1.41
CA THR A 46 4.38 4.42 1.77
C THR A 46 5.04 5.79 1.70
N HIS A 47 4.35 6.73 1.09
CA HIS A 47 4.73 8.14 1.08
C HIS A 47 4.00 8.88 2.19
N ARG A 48 4.72 9.74 2.89
CA ARG A 48 4.11 10.66 3.82
C ARG A 48 3.27 11.70 3.07
N VAL A 49 2.12 12.09 3.63
CA VAL A 49 1.33 13.18 3.06
C VAL A 49 2.14 14.47 3.12
N ALA A 50 2.40 15.01 1.94
CA ALA A 50 3.10 16.29 1.73
C ALA A 50 2.55 16.93 0.45
N THR A 51 2.29 18.23 0.46
CA THR A 51 1.72 18.95 -0.70
C THR A 51 2.79 19.15 -1.78
N MET A 52 3.07 18.10 -2.53
CA MET A 52 4.00 18.18 -3.65
C MET A 52 3.34 18.81 -4.87
N ASP A 53 4.13 19.47 -5.69
CA ASP A 53 3.68 20.06 -6.94
C ASP A 53 4.40 19.51 -8.15
N ALA A 54 3.63 19.34 -9.23
CA ALA A 54 4.18 19.07 -10.56
C ALA A 54 3.77 20.20 -11.51
N THR A 55 4.74 20.68 -12.26
CA THR A 55 4.50 21.63 -13.35
C THR A 55 4.41 20.87 -14.66
N PHE A 56 3.32 21.05 -15.37
CA PHE A 56 3.05 20.50 -16.71
C PHE A 56 3.14 21.63 -17.71
N ARG A 57 3.81 21.40 -18.85
CA ARG A 57 3.89 22.39 -19.91
C ARG A 57 3.71 21.79 -21.30
N ARG A 58 3.17 22.59 -22.19
CA ARG A 58 3.07 22.28 -23.62
C ARG A 58 3.20 23.54 -24.44
N THR A 59 4.08 23.54 -25.42
CA THR A 59 4.18 24.58 -26.45
C THR A 59 3.48 24.09 -27.71
N PHE A 60 2.70 24.94 -28.36
CA PHE A 60 1.97 24.67 -29.60
C PHE A 60 1.88 25.95 -30.44
N THR A 61 1.62 25.79 -31.73
CA THR A 61 1.52 26.89 -32.68
C THR A 61 0.10 27.05 -33.18
N LEU A 62 -0.33 28.29 -33.45
CA LEU A 62 -1.58 28.65 -34.08
C LEU A 62 -1.30 29.49 -35.33
N ASP A 63 -1.94 29.19 -36.44
CA ASP A 63 -1.78 29.93 -37.71
C ASP A 63 -2.37 31.35 -37.62
N SER A 64 -3.37 31.54 -36.75
CA SER A 64 -4.03 32.82 -36.49
C SER A 64 -4.48 32.92 -35.04
N GLN A 65 -4.68 34.12 -34.56
CA GLN A 65 -5.31 34.33 -33.26
C GLN A 65 -6.78 33.86 -33.31
N PRO A 66 -7.21 32.92 -32.42
CA PRO A 66 -8.54 32.35 -32.48
C PRO A 66 -9.60 33.36 -32.07
N ARG A 67 -10.72 33.37 -32.75
CA ARG A 67 -11.91 34.17 -32.40
C ARG A 67 -12.64 33.59 -31.19
N SER A 68 -12.58 32.26 -31.02
CA SER A 68 -13.18 31.55 -29.91
C SER A 68 -12.21 30.49 -29.45
N ALA A 69 -11.92 30.43 -28.15
CA ALA A 69 -11.05 29.42 -27.57
C ALA A 69 -11.57 28.99 -26.18
N ARG A 70 -12.07 27.77 -26.09
CA ARG A 70 -12.59 27.21 -24.84
C ARG A 70 -11.60 26.21 -24.24
N LEU A 71 -11.17 26.52 -23.03
CA LEU A 71 -10.32 25.64 -22.24
C LEU A 71 -11.16 24.91 -21.20
N PHE A 72 -11.14 23.60 -21.24
CA PHE A 72 -11.69 22.69 -20.24
C PHE A 72 -10.57 22.16 -19.40
N VAL A 73 -10.65 22.29 -18.06
CA VAL A 73 -9.57 21.85 -17.19
C VAL A 73 -10.08 21.22 -15.90
N ARG A 74 -9.39 20.19 -15.46
CA ARG A 74 -9.46 19.56 -14.14
C ARG A 74 -8.06 19.30 -13.66
N ALA A 75 -7.81 19.46 -12.38
CA ALA A 75 -6.52 19.13 -11.76
C ALA A 75 -6.77 18.54 -10.38
N ALA A 76 -5.98 17.54 -10.03
CA ALA A 76 -6.09 16.93 -8.71
C ALA A 76 -5.71 17.94 -7.62
N LYS A 77 -6.71 18.38 -6.87
CA LYS A 77 -6.75 19.35 -5.78
C LYS A 77 -6.56 20.81 -6.21
N ARG A 78 -5.35 21.38 -6.27
CA ARG A 78 -5.13 22.81 -6.55
C ARG A 78 -4.38 22.99 -7.84
N LEU A 79 -4.77 24.01 -8.61
CA LEU A 79 -4.19 24.36 -9.91
C LEU A 79 -3.80 25.84 -9.95
N GLU A 80 -2.61 26.10 -10.43
CA GLU A 80 -2.14 27.38 -10.92
C GLU A 80 -1.92 27.26 -12.42
N LEU A 81 -2.64 28.07 -13.23
CA LEU A 81 -2.60 27.95 -14.69
C LEU A 81 -2.07 29.23 -15.30
N LYS A 82 -1.13 29.12 -16.23
CA LYS A 82 -0.62 30.23 -17.01
C LYS A 82 -0.72 29.93 -18.50
N ILE A 83 -1.07 30.93 -19.28
CA ILE A 83 -0.99 30.92 -20.75
C ILE A 83 -0.12 32.08 -21.18
N ASN A 84 0.94 31.83 -21.90
CA ASN A 84 1.91 32.83 -22.36
C ASN A 84 2.47 33.72 -21.22
N GLY A 85 2.56 33.18 -20.00
CA GLY A 85 3.01 33.89 -18.80
C GLY A 85 1.89 34.56 -17.99
N ASP A 86 0.71 34.77 -18.56
CA ASP A 86 -0.44 35.36 -17.88
C ASP A 86 -1.15 34.33 -17.00
N THR A 87 -1.40 34.68 -15.74
CA THR A 87 -2.03 33.79 -14.76
C THR A 87 -3.56 33.83 -14.88
N LEU A 88 -4.16 32.63 -15.02
CA LEU A 88 -5.61 32.45 -15.03
C LEU A 88 -6.10 31.97 -13.66
N GLN A 89 -7.16 32.58 -13.17
CA GLN A 89 -7.81 32.15 -11.91
C GLN A 89 -8.69 30.92 -12.15
N VAL A 90 -8.32 29.78 -11.57
CA VAL A 90 -9.08 28.53 -11.65
C VAL A 90 -9.24 27.98 -10.23
N SER A 91 -10.42 28.14 -9.65
CA SER A 91 -10.68 27.71 -8.28
C SER A 91 -12.00 26.94 -8.17
N PRO A 92 -12.08 25.70 -8.68
CA PRO A 92 -13.27 24.89 -8.54
C PRO A 92 -13.48 24.50 -7.06
N ARG A 93 -14.73 24.55 -6.58
CA ARG A 93 -15.10 24.04 -5.22
C ARG A 93 -14.81 22.54 -5.05
N ASN A 94 -14.82 21.83 -6.16
CA ASN A 94 -14.54 20.41 -6.21
C ASN A 94 -13.64 20.12 -7.41
N TRP A 95 -12.45 19.60 -7.19
CA TRP A 95 -11.46 19.33 -8.23
C TRP A 95 -11.94 18.35 -9.33
N LYS A 96 -12.97 17.55 -9.04
CA LYS A 96 -13.60 16.66 -10.03
C LYS A 96 -14.55 17.38 -10.99
N GLN A 97 -14.97 18.59 -10.64
CA GLN A 97 -15.79 19.39 -11.53
C GLN A 97 -14.93 20.03 -12.60
N MET A 98 -15.46 20.08 -13.80
CA MET A 98 -14.81 20.71 -14.94
C MET A 98 -14.93 22.21 -14.85
N SER A 99 -13.80 22.89 -14.90
CA SER A 99 -13.75 24.34 -15.14
C SER A 99 -13.69 24.60 -16.64
N THR A 100 -14.51 25.55 -17.10
CA THR A 100 -14.55 25.99 -18.49
C THR A 100 -14.21 27.47 -18.52
N LEU A 101 -13.17 27.82 -19.29
CA LEU A 101 -12.66 29.19 -19.41
C LEU A 101 -12.65 29.62 -20.87
N ASP A 102 -12.98 30.85 -21.14
CA ASP A 102 -12.67 31.47 -22.43
C ASP A 102 -11.24 32.02 -22.35
N VAL A 103 -10.39 31.57 -23.23
CA VAL A 103 -8.97 31.93 -23.26
C VAL A 103 -8.53 32.57 -24.58
N SER A 104 -9.47 32.99 -25.41
CA SER A 104 -9.22 33.61 -26.72
C SER A 104 -8.27 34.82 -26.63
N SER A 105 -8.41 35.65 -25.60
CA SER A 105 -7.57 36.82 -25.37
C SER A 105 -6.13 36.54 -24.93
N PHE A 106 -5.88 35.35 -24.40
CA PHE A 106 -4.56 34.93 -23.92
C PHE A 106 -3.73 34.22 -24.99
N LEU A 107 -4.37 33.80 -26.10
CA LEU A 107 -3.73 33.10 -27.19
C LEU A 107 -3.24 34.08 -28.28
N ARG A 108 -2.14 33.73 -28.91
CA ARG A 108 -1.46 34.53 -29.93
C ARG A 108 -1.35 33.72 -31.22
N ARG A 109 -1.15 34.39 -32.33
CA ARG A 109 -0.64 33.77 -33.53
C ARG A 109 0.78 33.25 -33.25
N ASP A 110 1.18 32.18 -33.90
CA ASP A 110 2.46 31.47 -33.76
C ASP A 110 2.55 30.70 -32.41
N ALA A 111 3.66 30.83 -31.70
CA ALA A 111 3.97 30.02 -30.53
C ALA A 111 3.16 30.43 -29.30
N ASN A 112 2.49 29.45 -28.69
CA ASN A 112 1.81 29.57 -27.43
C ASN A 112 2.32 28.53 -26.44
N THR A 113 2.35 28.87 -25.16
CA THR A 113 2.76 27.96 -24.09
C THR A 113 1.69 27.93 -23.00
N ILE A 114 1.23 26.76 -22.67
CA ILE A 114 0.42 26.50 -21.47
C ILE A 114 1.30 25.90 -20.41
N GLU A 115 1.27 26.47 -19.20
CA GLU A 115 1.92 25.96 -18.01
C GLU A 115 0.90 25.76 -16.90
N ALA A 116 0.79 24.55 -16.38
CA ALA A 116 -0.15 24.17 -15.33
C ALA A 116 0.64 23.56 -14.16
N ARG A 117 0.64 24.25 -13.02
CA ARG A 117 1.25 23.79 -11.79
C ARG A 117 0.16 23.21 -10.89
N VAL A 118 0.23 21.91 -10.64
CA VAL A 118 -0.77 21.14 -9.89
C VAL A 118 -0.17 20.69 -8.57
N PHE A 119 -0.92 20.89 -7.48
CA PHE A 119 -0.51 20.53 -6.12
C PHE A 119 -1.41 19.42 -5.59
N ASN A 120 -0.82 18.36 -5.06
CA ASN A 120 -1.54 17.27 -4.41
C ASN A 120 -0.75 16.77 -3.20
N ASP A 121 -1.46 16.34 -2.14
CA ASP A 121 -0.86 15.92 -0.88
C ASP A 121 -0.99 14.41 -0.61
N ASP A 122 -1.91 13.71 -1.25
CA ASP A 122 -2.22 12.29 -1.00
C ASP A 122 -2.22 11.41 -2.25
N ALA A 123 -1.67 11.92 -3.36
CA ALA A 123 -1.46 11.21 -4.61
C ALA A 123 -0.50 12.01 -5.52
N PRO A 124 0.02 11.45 -6.61
CA PRO A 124 0.74 12.21 -7.61
C PRO A 124 -0.13 13.36 -8.16
N PRO A 125 0.44 14.57 -8.35
CA PRO A 125 -0.25 15.64 -9.06
C PRO A 125 -0.70 15.18 -10.45
N ALA A 126 -1.99 15.40 -10.79
CA ALA A 126 -2.56 14.96 -12.05
C ALA A 126 -3.33 16.10 -12.74
N LEU A 127 -3.12 16.23 -14.05
CA LEU A 127 -3.74 17.22 -14.91
C LEU A 127 -4.59 16.58 -15.99
N TRP A 128 -5.75 17.14 -16.26
CA TRP A 128 -6.60 16.85 -17.41
C TRP A 128 -7.01 18.16 -18.05
N LEU A 129 -6.68 18.37 -19.31
CA LEU A 129 -6.92 19.61 -20.02
C LEU A 129 -7.29 19.35 -21.49
N ALA A 130 -8.30 20.08 -21.98
CA ALA A 130 -8.66 20.12 -23.39
C ALA A 130 -8.91 21.57 -23.80
N LEU A 131 -8.20 22.06 -24.80
CA LEU A 131 -8.40 23.35 -25.43
C LEU A 131 -9.00 23.15 -26.84
N THR A 132 -10.11 23.81 -27.11
CA THR A 132 -10.75 23.80 -28.42
C THR A 132 -10.78 25.23 -28.96
N THR A 133 -10.20 25.43 -30.11
CA THR A 133 -10.23 26.70 -30.86
C THR A 133 -11.06 26.54 -32.11
N ASP A 134 -11.22 27.62 -32.89
CA ASP A 134 -11.93 27.58 -34.17
C ASP A 134 -11.28 26.64 -35.19
N SER A 135 -9.95 26.41 -35.08
CA SER A 135 -9.16 25.69 -36.09
C SER A 135 -8.47 24.43 -35.57
N SER A 136 -8.34 24.26 -34.25
CA SER A 136 -7.54 23.20 -33.67
C SER A 136 -8.05 22.75 -32.31
N THR A 137 -7.61 21.56 -31.89
CA THR A 137 -7.81 21.03 -30.54
C THR A 137 -6.49 20.59 -29.95
N LEU A 138 -6.19 21.06 -28.76
CA LEU A 138 -5.07 20.58 -27.93
C LEU A 138 -5.63 19.82 -26.75
N ARG A 139 -5.02 18.68 -26.42
CA ARG A 139 -5.43 17.85 -25.28
C ARG A 139 -4.22 17.39 -24.50
N THR A 140 -4.41 17.05 -23.23
CA THR A 140 -3.38 16.37 -22.44
C THR A 140 -3.20 14.95 -22.94
N ASP A 141 -1.96 14.60 -23.21
CA ASP A 141 -1.43 13.32 -23.68
C ASP A 141 0.02 13.12 -23.25
N GLY A 142 0.68 12.05 -23.71
CA GLY A 142 2.07 11.74 -23.37
C GLY A 142 3.12 12.68 -23.99
N GLU A 143 2.74 13.62 -24.83
CA GLU A 143 3.67 14.60 -25.43
C GLU A 143 3.84 15.87 -24.57
N TRP A 144 3.06 16.01 -23.51
CA TRP A 144 3.29 17.06 -22.52
C TRP A 144 4.54 16.77 -21.71
N GLU A 145 5.26 17.79 -21.32
CA GLU A 145 6.39 17.69 -20.41
C GLU A 145 5.96 18.03 -18.98
N SER A 146 6.61 17.40 -18.01
CA SER A 146 6.38 17.66 -16.60
C SER A 146 7.65 17.62 -15.77
N SER A 147 7.64 18.35 -14.64
CA SER A 147 8.68 18.34 -13.61
C SER A 147 7.99 18.27 -12.24
N LEU A 148 8.42 17.38 -11.36
CA LEU A 148 7.89 17.21 -10.01
C LEU A 148 8.93 17.65 -8.97
N GLY A 149 8.57 18.59 -8.09
CA GLY A 149 9.47 19.06 -7.02
C GLY A 149 10.81 19.64 -7.52
N GLY A 150 10.83 20.23 -8.72
CA GLY A 150 12.05 20.77 -9.33
C GLY A 150 12.99 19.72 -9.91
N SER A 151 12.50 18.49 -10.18
CA SER A 151 13.21 17.46 -10.94
C SER A 151 13.45 17.86 -12.39
N SER A 152 14.27 17.09 -13.12
CA SER A 152 14.42 17.23 -14.57
C SER A 152 13.08 17.05 -15.30
N TRP A 153 12.92 17.80 -16.42
CA TRP A 153 11.74 17.71 -17.27
C TRP A 153 11.68 16.36 -18.00
N ARG A 154 10.51 15.74 -18.01
CA ARG A 154 10.23 14.46 -18.67
C ARG A 154 8.85 14.48 -19.34
N ASN A 155 8.71 13.70 -20.41
CA ASN A 155 7.40 13.47 -21.02
C ASN A 155 6.43 12.83 -20.01
N CYS A 156 5.20 13.31 -20.01
CA CYS A 156 4.18 12.84 -19.06
C CYS A 156 3.81 11.38 -19.27
N ALA A 157 3.44 10.71 -18.19
CA ALA A 157 2.79 9.42 -18.23
C ALA A 157 1.26 9.60 -18.20
N LEU A 158 0.55 8.67 -18.86
CA LEU A 158 -0.90 8.61 -18.77
C LEU A 158 -1.30 7.92 -17.46
N ALA A 159 -2.14 8.56 -16.67
CA ALA A 159 -2.60 8.00 -15.39
C ALA A 159 -3.41 6.71 -15.54
N SER A 160 -4.04 6.49 -16.71
CA SER A 160 -4.79 5.29 -17.03
C SER A 160 -3.92 4.09 -17.40
N VAL A 161 -2.62 4.28 -17.67
CA VAL A 161 -1.68 3.21 -18.01
C VAL A 161 -0.96 2.75 -16.74
N PRO A 162 -0.99 1.44 -16.40
CA PRO A 162 -0.32 0.95 -15.22
C PRO A 162 1.18 1.08 -15.35
N ARG A 163 1.80 1.55 -14.26
CA ARG A 163 3.25 1.61 -14.10
C ARG A 163 3.67 0.53 -13.11
N TYR A 164 4.82 -0.05 -13.32
CA TYR A 164 5.37 -1.12 -12.50
C TYR A 164 6.70 -0.69 -11.91
N PRO A 165 7.08 -1.21 -10.74
CA PRO A 165 8.43 -1.04 -10.24
C PRO A 165 9.46 -1.48 -11.28
N GLY A 166 10.48 -0.67 -11.52
CA GLY A 166 11.54 -0.96 -12.49
C GLY A 166 12.40 -2.16 -12.09
N PRO A 167 13.18 -2.71 -13.02
CA PRO A 167 14.05 -3.86 -12.76
C PRO A 167 15.14 -3.60 -11.72
N GLY A 168 15.57 -2.36 -11.54
CA GLY A 168 16.48 -1.95 -10.48
C GLY A 168 15.82 -1.83 -9.11
N ASN A 169 14.51 -1.82 -9.04
CA ASN A 169 13.78 -1.96 -7.80
C ASN A 169 13.74 -3.45 -7.45
N LEU A 170 14.36 -3.84 -6.34
CA LEU A 170 14.45 -5.23 -5.86
C LEU A 170 13.09 -5.91 -5.71
N LEU A 171 12.02 -5.12 -5.64
CA LEU A 171 10.64 -5.58 -5.61
C LEU A 171 10.11 -6.01 -6.99
N ALA A 172 10.71 -5.52 -8.08
CA ALA A 172 10.24 -5.80 -9.44
C ALA A 172 10.68 -7.15 -9.99
N GLY A 173 11.63 -7.82 -9.38
CA GLY A 173 12.27 -9.03 -9.87
C GLY A 173 11.36 -10.27 -9.89
N GLY A 174 10.17 -10.16 -10.45
CA GLY A 174 9.33 -11.30 -10.75
C GLY A 174 9.69 -11.89 -12.10
N GLU A 175 10.15 -13.15 -12.13
CA GLU A 175 10.22 -13.90 -13.38
C GLU A 175 8.85 -13.89 -14.08
N LYS A 176 8.85 -13.74 -15.40
CA LYS A 176 7.63 -13.89 -16.18
C LYS A 176 7.20 -15.37 -16.19
N THR A 177 5.93 -15.62 -16.25
CA THR A 177 5.39 -16.98 -16.25
C THR A 177 5.98 -17.84 -17.38
N PHE A 178 6.19 -17.26 -18.56
CA PHE A 178 6.78 -17.96 -19.69
C PHE A 178 8.26 -18.31 -19.49
N ASP A 179 9.02 -17.55 -18.71
CA ASP A 179 10.42 -17.83 -18.37
C ASP A 179 10.54 -18.97 -17.34
N VAL A 180 9.47 -19.18 -16.59
CA VAL A 180 9.38 -20.21 -15.56
C VAL A 180 8.96 -21.57 -16.14
N LEU A 181 8.12 -21.63 -17.15
CA LEU A 181 7.62 -22.88 -17.73
C LEU A 181 8.74 -23.87 -18.13
N PRO A 182 9.83 -23.45 -18.80
CA PRO A 182 10.95 -24.32 -19.10
C PRO A 182 11.69 -24.87 -17.86
N LYS A 183 11.55 -24.21 -16.71
CA LYS A 183 12.19 -24.63 -15.47
C LYS A 183 11.35 -25.64 -14.67
N VAL A 184 10.02 -25.58 -14.78
CA VAL A 184 9.10 -26.40 -13.98
C VAL A 184 8.60 -27.67 -14.66
N TRP A 185 8.67 -27.80 -15.99
CA TRP A 185 7.99 -28.87 -16.72
C TRP A 185 8.35 -30.27 -16.23
N ARG A 186 9.62 -30.55 -15.89
CA ARG A 186 10.05 -31.85 -15.35
C ARG A 186 9.40 -32.14 -14.00
N THR A 187 9.39 -31.15 -13.12
CA THR A 187 8.73 -31.25 -11.82
C THR A 187 7.23 -31.43 -11.98
N TRP A 188 6.61 -30.74 -12.92
CA TRP A 188 5.19 -30.87 -13.20
C TRP A 188 4.79 -32.21 -13.78
N ILE A 189 5.64 -32.86 -14.58
CA ILE A 189 5.41 -34.25 -15.01
C ILE A 189 5.38 -35.16 -13.78
N ALA A 190 6.36 -35.06 -12.89
CA ALA A 190 6.39 -35.87 -11.67
C ALA A 190 5.15 -35.62 -10.78
N PHE A 191 4.75 -34.36 -10.61
CA PHE A 191 3.54 -33.97 -9.88
C PHE A 191 2.27 -34.50 -10.56
N GLY A 192 2.21 -34.47 -11.89
CA GLY A 192 1.08 -35.01 -12.68
C GLY A 192 0.92 -36.52 -12.51
N ILE A 193 2.03 -37.27 -12.57
CA ILE A 193 2.03 -38.71 -12.31
C ILE A 193 1.56 -39.00 -10.88
N PHE A 194 2.09 -38.27 -9.89
CA PHE A 194 1.71 -38.41 -8.49
C PHE A 194 0.23 -38.09 -8.27
N ALA A 195 -0.27 -37.00 -8.88
CA ALA A 195 -1.67 -36.60 -8.83
C ALA A 195 -2.60 -37.67 -9.47
N ALA A 196 -2.18 -38.27 -10.59
CA ALA A 196 -2.92 -39.36 -11.22
C ALA A 196 -3.03 -40.59 -10.32
N LEU A 197 -1.94 -40.98 -9.65
CA LEU A 197 -1.91 -42.07 -8.66
C LEU A 197 -2.84 -41.76 -7.46
N LEU A 198 -2.81 -40.53 -6.95
CA LEU A 198 -3.71 -40.11 -5.86
C LEU A 198 -5.18 -40.13 -6.30
N THR A 199 -5.48 -39.67 -7.52
CA THR A 199 -6.84 -39.71 -8.07
C THR A 199 -7.34 -41.13 -8.22
N PHE A 200 -6.49 -42.04 -8.75
CA PHE A 200 -6.82 -43.44 -8.86
C PHE A 200 -7.08 -44.09 -7.51
N ALA A 201 -6.23 -43.82 -6.52
CA ALA A 201 -6.40 -44.29 -5.16
C ALA A 201 -7.72 -43.76 -4.53
N ALA A 202 -7.99 -42.46 -4.71
CA ALA A 202 -9.23 -41.81 -4.24
C ALA A 202 -10.47 -42.37 -4.94
N ALA A 203 -10.40 -42.63 -6.25
CA ALA A 203 -11.50 -43.21 -7.01
C ALA A 203 -11.83 -44.64 -6.55
N LYS A 204 -10.80 -45.50 -6.45
CA LYS A 204 -10.96 -46.86 -5.88
C LYS A 204 -11.52 -46.85 -4.49
N TRP A 205 -11.05 -45.95 -3.66
CA TRP A 205 -11.51 -45.77 -2.31
C TRP A 205 -12.97 -45.34 -2.25
N LEU A 206 -13.39 -44.40 -3.11
CA LEU A 206 -14.78 -43.98 -3.26
C LEU A 206 -15.69 -45.11 -3.77
N GLU A 207 -15.23 -45.89 -4.74
CA GLU A 207 -15.95 -47.07 -5.26
C GLU A 207 -16.19 -48.11 -4.16
N GLN A 208 -15.21 -48.42 -3.33
CA GLN A 208 -15.34 -49.32 -2.20
C GLN A 208 -16.38 -48.82 -1.16
N LEU A 209 -16.49 -47.48 -0.99
CA LEU A 209 -17.47 -46.87 -0.07
C LEU A 209 -18.91 -46.92 -0.60
N THR A 210 -19.10 -46.89 -1.91
CA THR A 210 -20.43 -46.91 -2.54
C THR A 210 -20.98 -48.32 -2.80
N ALA A 211 -20.08 -49.32 -2.84
CA ALA A 211 -20.46 -50.71 -3.12
C ALA A 211 -21.11 -51.49 -1.97
N LYS A 212 -21.13 -50.95 -0.76
CA LYS A 212 -21.78 -51.59 0.43
C LYS A 212 -22.77 -50.65 1.09
N PRO A 213 -24.08 -50.75 0.78
CA PRO A 213 -25.09 -49.82 1.33
C PRO A 213 -25.58 -50.17 2.75
N ASN A 214 -24.84 -50.90 3.56
CA ASN A 214 -25.24 -51.23 4.94
C ASN A 214 -24.88 -50.13 5.93
N VAL A 215 -25.63 -50.03 7.07
CA VAL A 215 -25.46 -49.04 8.15
C VAL A 215 -24.01 -48.92 8.63
N SER A 216 -23.21 -49.98 8.59
CA SER A 216 -21.77 -50.01 8.82
C SER A 216 -20.95 -49.23 7.77
N GLY A 217 -21.47 -49.06 6.56
CA GLY A 217 -20.77 -48.30 5.50
C GLY A 217 -20.75 -46.79 5.73
N VAL A 218 -21.75 -46.21 6.39
CA VAL A 218 -21.80 -44.79 6.73
C VAL A 218 -20.81 -44.45 7.87
N GLU A 219 -20.64 -45.32 8.84
CA GLU A 219 -19.64 -45.12 9.91
C GLU A 219 -18.23 -45.33 9.42
N PHE A 220 -18.00 -46.32 8.58
CA PHE A 220 -16.71 -46.55 7.93
C PHE A 220 -16.28 -45.37 7.06
N SER A 221 -17.19 -44.80 6.30
CA SER A 221 -16.99 -43.58 5.51
C SER A 221 -16.60 -42.35 6.36
N ARG A 222 -17.23 -42.18 7.50
CA ARG A 222 -16.89 -41.08 8.44
C ARG A 222 -15.46 -41.25 8.97
N ARG A 223 -15.08 -42.45 9.39
CA ARG A 223 -13.72 -42.73 9.89
C ARG A 223 -12.64 -42.38 8.87
N GLN A 224 -12.85 -42.74 7.61
CA GLN A 224 -11.87 -42.46 6.54
C GLN A 224 -11.73 -40.98 6.22
N LEU A 225 -12.83 -40.20 6.25
CA LEU A 225 -12.72 -38.74 6.10
C LEU A 225 -11.94 -38.08 7.25
N PHE A 226 -12.08 -38.57 8.48
CA PHE A 226 -11.28 -38.08 9.60
C PHE A 226 -9.81 -38.51 9.49
N ILE A 227 -9.51 -39.69 8.94
CA ILE A 227 -8.14 -40.09 8.64
C ILE A 227 -7.53 -39.13 7.61
N LEU A 228 -8.27 -38.81 6.55
CA LEU A 228 -7.81 -37.86 5.53
C LEU A 228 -7.57 -36.46 6.12
N LEU A 229 -8.49 -35.99 6.96
CA LEU A 229 -8.30 -34.74 7.71
C LEU A 229 -7.01 -34.80 8.56
N GLY A 230 -6.77 -35.93 9.24
CA GLY A 230 -5.52 -36.15 9.99
C GLY A 230 -4.27 -36.08 9.10
N LEU A 231 -4.31 -36.68 7.90
CA LEU A 231 -3.23 -36.59 6.92
C LEU A 231 -2.98 -35.15 6.45
N CYS A 232 -4.05 -34.36 6.24
CA CYS A 232 -3.93 -32.93 5.92
C CYS A 232 -3.26 -32.14 7.06
N ILE A 233 -3.63 -32.43 8.31
CA ILE A 233 -3.00 -31.81 9.48
C ILE A 233 -1.53 -32.17 9.56
N ILE A 234 -1.17 -33.44 9.35
CA ILE A 234 0.22 -33.92 9.36
C ILE A 234 1.02 -33.22 8.25
N ALA A 235 0.45 -33.08 7.05
CA ALA A 235 1.11 -32.36 5.95
C ALA A 235 1.42 -30.90 6.32
N TRP A 236 0.49 -30.20 6.98
CA TRP A 236 0.73 -28.84 7.45
C TRP A 236 1.80 -28.79 8.54
N LEU A 237 1.79 -29.70 9.49
CA LEU A 237 2.81 -29.77 10.54
C LEU A 237 4.20 -30.03 9.97
N ILE A 238 4.32 -30.92 8.97
CA ILE A 238 5.59 -31.18 8.27
C ILE A 238 6.06 -29.92 7.55
N LEU A 239 5.18 -29.23 6.81
CA LEU A 239 5.50 -27.99 6.11
C LEU A 239 5.97 -26.91 7.08
N PHE A 240 5.25 -26.71 8.17
CA PHE A 240 5.59 -25.73 9.18
C PHE A 240 6.93 -26.06 9.86
N SER A 241 7.16 -27.33 10.22
CA SER A 241 8.41 -27.76 10.85
C SER A 241 9.62 -27.54 9.95
N ASN A 242 9.48 -27.75 8.64
CA ASN A 242 10.52 -27.40 7.66
C ASN A 242 10.75 -25.89 7.59
N ASN A 243 9.68 -25.12 7.45
CA ASN A 243 9.77 -23.70 7.16
C ASN A 243 10.16 -22.86 8.39
N ALA A 244 9.76 -23.26 9.61
CA ALA A 244 9.89 -22.47 10.82
C ALA A 244 11.33 -22.01 11.11
N LYS A 245 12.33 -22.83 10.78
CA LYS A 245 13.75 -22.52 10.95
C LYS A 245 14.35 -21.72 9.79
N MET A 246 13.76 -21.81 8.60
CA MET A 246 14.29 -21.23 7.37
C MET A 246 13.62 -19.91 7.00
N LEU A 247 12.47 -19.62 7.60
CA LEU A 247 11.72 -18.41 7.33
C LEU A 247 12.35 -17.22 8.08
N PRO A 248 12.85 -16.18 7.39
CA PRO A 248 13.47 -15.04 8.04
C PRO A 248 12.55 -14.39 9.09
N PHE A 249 13.18 -13.87 10.15
CA PHE A 249 12.50 -13.36 11.34
C PHE A 249 11.39 -12.35 11.03
N HIS A 250 11.64 -11.41 10.15
CA HIS A 250 10.79 -10.28 9.84
C HIS A 250 9.89 -10.48 8.61
N CYS A 251 9.82 -11.69 8.05
CA CYS A 251 8.90 -11.98 6.96
C CYS A 251 7.45 -12.01 7.42
N GLY A 252 6.59 -11.37 6.66
CA GLY A 252 5.15 -11.27 6.88
C GLY A 252 4.64 -9.84 6.76
N TYR A 253 3.39 -9.70 6.35
CA TYR A 253 2.73 -8.39 6.20
C TYR A 253 2.63 -7.69 7.54
N ASP A 254 3.09 -6.44 7.58
CA ASP A 254 3.03 -5.56 8.76
C ASP A 254 3.63 -6.19 10.04
N PHE A 255 4.60 -7.13 9.85
CA PHE A 255 5.21 -7.91 10.92
C PHE A 255 5.72 -7.05 12.07
N LYS A 256 6.49 -5.99 11.76
CA LYS A 256 7.09 -5.11 12.78
C LYS A 256 6.02 -4.45 13.64
N ASP A 257 4.91 -4.06 13.03
CA ASP A 257 3.84 -3.34 13.69
C ASP A 257 2.96 -4.27 14.53
N HIS A 258 2.71 -5.49 14.06
CA HIS A 258 2.10 -6.54 14.87
C HIS A 258 2.93 -6.87 16.11
N VAL A 259 4.25 -7.02 15.96
CA VAL A 259 5.18 -7.27 17.07
C VAL A 259 5.25 -6.07 18.02
N ALA A 260 5.23 -4.84 17.51
CA ALA A 260 5.20 -3.63 18.33
C ALA A 260 3.94 -3.55 19.21
N TYR A 261 2.79 -3.99 18.71
CA TYR A 261 1.56 -4.05 19.49
C TYR A 261 1.68 -5.09 20.63
N ILE A 262 2.18 -6.31 20.34
CA ILE A 262 2.40 -7.35 21.35
C ILE A 262 3.38 -6.85 22.42
N LYS A 263 4.47 -6.21 22.00
CA LYS A 263 5.47 -5.59 22.88
C LYS A 263 4.85 -4.55 23.80
N TYR A 264 4.00 -3.67 23.27
CA TYR A 264 3.28 -2.68 24.06
C TYR A 264 2.47 -3.33 25.19
N ILE A 265 1.70 -4.39 24.90
CA ILE A 265 0.92 -5.09 25.91
C ILE A 265 1.86 -5.75 26.94
N GLN A 266 2.97 -6.37 26.50
CA GLN A 266 3.91 -7.07 27.36
C GLN A 266 4.60 -6.10 28.35
N GLU A 267 5.00 -4.91 27.87
CA GLU A 267 5.72 -3.92 28.69
C GLU A 267 4.79 -3.09 29.57
N ARG A 268 3.65 -2.65 29.02
CA ARG A 268 2.75 -1.72 29.73
C ARG A 268 1.60 -2.37 30.47
N LYS A 269 1.36 -3.67 30.22
CA LYS A 269 0.21 -4.42 30.77
C LYS A 269 -1.13 -3.71 30.53
N ALA A 270 -1.22 -2.99 29.44
CA ALA A 270 -2.39 -2.20 29.03
C ALA A 270 -2.64 -2.34 27.53
N LEU A 271 -3.87 -2.10 27.11
CA LEU A 271 -4.24 -2.06 25.70
C LEU A 271 -3.95 -0.67 25.14
N PRO A 272 -3.25 -0.53 24.01
CA PRO A 272 -2.98 0.76 23.39
C PRO A 272 -4.25 1.45 22.88
N LEU A 273 -4.13 2.74 22.61
CA LEU A 273 -5.07 3.49 21.77
C LEU A 273 -4.63 3.45 20.30
N PRO A 274 -5.55 3.59 19.35
CA PRO A 274 -5.26 3.56 17.92
C PRO A 274 -4.12 4.48 17.43
N ASN A 275 -3.91 5.61 18.07
CA ASN A 275 -2.88 6.60 17.70
C ASN A 275 -1.49 6.36 18.33
N GLU A 276 -1.31 5.30 19.12
CA GLU A 276 -0.05 4.99 19.78
C GLU A 276 0.91 4.15 18.89
N GLY A 277 0.45 3.64 17.75
CA GLY A 277 1.27 2.92 16.76
C GLY A 277 0.48 2.51 15.52
N PHE A 278 1.20 2.10 14.46
CA PHE A 278 0.62 1.90 13.14
C PHE A 278 -0.48 0.83 13.09
N GLU A 279 -0.30 -0.34 13.75
CA GLU A 279 -1.30 -1.43 13.85
C GLU A 279 -2.14 -1.38 15.14
N MET A 280 -1.96 -0.37 16.00
CA MET A 280 -2.66 -0.29 17.30
C MET A 280 -4.15 0.10 17.17
N PHE A 281 -4.61 0.44 15.96
CA PHE A 281 -6.02 0.58 15.64
C PHE A 281 -6.77 -0.76 15.55
N GLN A 282 -6.07 -1.87 15.44
CA GLN A 282 -6.67 -3.21 15.37
C GLN A 282 -7.27 -3.62 16.73
N PRO A 283 -8.38 -4.37 16.73
CA PRO A 283 -8.94 -4.91 17.96
C PRO A 283 -7.99 -5.87 18.68
N PRO A 284 -8.07 -5.99 20.03
CA PRO A 284 -6.97 -6.48 20.86
C PRO A 284 -6.85 -8.01 20.98
N LEU A 285 -7.84 -8.82 20.58
CA LEU A 285 -7.89 -10.24 20.95
C LEU A 285 -6.66 -11.04 20.48
N TYR A 286 -6.23 -10.86 19.24
CA TYR A 286 -5.05 -11.55 18.70
C TYR A 286 -3.80 -11.20 19.51
N TYR A 287 -3.59 -9.93 19.80
CA TYR A 287 -2.40 -9.43 20.47
C TYR A 287 -2.36 -9.83 21.95
N ALA A 288 -3.51 -9.82 22.61
CA ALA A 288 -3.62 -10.29 23.99
C ALA A 288 -3.39 -11.82 24.11
N LEU A 289 -3.93 -12.62 23.16
CA LEU A 289 -3.64 -14.06 23.11
C LEU A 289 -2.16 -14.32 22.80
N SER A 290 -1.54 -13.55 21.91
CA SER A 290 -0.14 -13.65 21.53
C SER A 290 0.78 -13.33 22.73
N GLU A 291 0.50 -12.23 23.45
CA GLU A 291 1.24 -11.90 24.67
C GLU A 291 1.06 -12.98 25.76
N GLY A 292 -0.17 -13.41 26.00
CA GLY A 292 -0.45 -14.46 26.98
C GLY A 292 0.28 -15.75 26.65
N PHE A 293 0.38 -16.13 25.37
CA PHE A 293 1.10 -17.32 24.95
C PHE A 293 2.61 -17.18 25.12
N LEU A 294 3.19 -16.02 24.79
CA LEU A 294 4.60 -15.72 25.07
C LEU A 294 4.90 -15.73 26.57
N SER A 295 4.05 -15.11 27.39
CA SER A 295 4.19 -15.10 28.85
C SER A 295 4.12 -16.52 29.45
N MET A 296 3.23 -17.37 28.93
CA MET A 296 3.17 -18.78 29.32
C MET A 296 4.45 -19.54 28.98
N CYS A 297 5.08 -19.21 27.84
CA CYS A 297 6.39 -19.75 27.44
C CYS A 297 7.58 -19.07 28.15
N ARG A 298 7.35 -18.04 28.97
CA ARG A 298 8.36 -17.21 29.63
C ARG A 298 9.33 -16.53 28.67
N LEU A 299 8.81 -16.07 27.53
CA LEU A 299 9.55 -15.39 26.48
C LEU A 299 9.19 -13.90 26.42
N SER A 300 10.21 -13.07 26.21
CA SER A 300 10.04 -11.71 25.75
C SER A 300 9.77 -11.71 24.25
N VAL A 301 9.02 -10.74 23.78
CA VAL A 301 8.81 -10.54 22.34
C VAL A 301 10.11 -10.26 21.57
N SER A 302 11.14 -9.81 22.29
CA SER A 302 12.49 -9.53 21.75
C SER A 302 13.36 -10.79 21.62
N ASP A 303 12.93 -11.91 22.16
CA ASP A 303 13.70 -13.15 22.10
C ASP A 303 13.58 -13.79 20.69
N ASP A 304 14.66 -14.36 20.16
CA ASP A 304 14.66 -15.02 18.85
C ASP A 304 13.61 -16.15 18.75
N ALA A 305 13.35 -16.85 19.86
CA ALA A 305 12.34 -17.91 19.91
C ALA A 305 10.89 -17.39 19.84
N ALA A 306 10.66 -16.13 20.19
CA ALA A 306 9.32 -15.57 20.28
C ALA A 306 8.57 -15.61 18.93
N VAL A 307 9.26 -15.35 17.83
CA VAL A 307 8.66 -15.38 16.49
C VAL A 307 8.22 -16.78 16.07
N ILE A 308 9.01 -17.81 16.40
CA ILE A 308 8.61 -19.19 16.12
C ILE A 308 7.36 -19.53 16.92
N VAL A 309 7.29 -19.10 18.18
CA VAL A 309 6.14 -19.32 19.06
C VAL A 309 4.89 -18.60 18.51
N LEU A 310 5.02 -17.32 18.11
CA LEU A 310 3.92 -16.56 17.51
C LEU A 310 3.43 -17.16 16.19
N ARG A 311 4.34 -17.61 15.32
CA ARG A 311 4.00 -18.32 14.08
C ARG A 311 3.31 -19.64 14.35
N SER A 312 3.75 -20.37 15.40
CA SER A 312 3.08 -21.60 15.82
C SER A 312 1.63 -21.36 16.24
N LEU A 313 1.38 -20.27 16.94
CA LEU A 313 0.03 -19.85 17.31
C LEU A 313 -0.82 -19.55 16.06
N THR A 314 -0.27 -18.82 15.11
CA THR A 314 -0.95 -18.52 13.83
C THR A 314 -1.23 -19.79 13.02
N MET A 315 -0.30 -20.72 13.00
CA MET A 315 -0.47 -22.03 12.36
C MET A 315 -1.59 -22.84 13.02
N ILE A 316 -1.70 -22.83 14.35
CA ILE A 316 -2.81 -23.48 15.07
C ILE A 316 -4.16 -22.88 14.65
N PHE A 317 -4.24 -21.57 14.50
CA PHE A 317 -5.45 -20.93 13.97
C PHE A 317 -5.72 -21.34 12.52
N GLY A 318 -4.71 -21.42 11.67
CA GLY A 318 -4.86 -21.92 10.29
C GLY A 318 -5.37 -23.37 10.22
N LEU A 319 -4.85 -24.25 11.07
CA LEU A 319 -5.35 -25.63 11.20
C LEU A 319 -6.82 -25.64 11.64
N ALA A 320 -7.19 -24.88 12.66
CA ALA A 320 -8.56 -24.75 13.12
C ALA A 320 -9.47 -24.22 12.00
N ASN A 321 -9.01 -23.26 11.20
CA ASN A 321 -9.79 -22.69 10.10
C ASN A 321 -10.20 -23.78 9.10
N PHE A 322 -9.27 -24.53 8.52
CA PHE A 322 -9.65 -25.55 7.53
C PHE A 322 -10.42 -26.74 8.16
N ILE A 323 -10.22 -27.05 9.45
CA ILE A 323 -11.05 -28.03 10.15
C ILE A 323 -12.52 -27.57 10.18
N PHE A 324 -12.77 -26.31 10.56
CA PHE A 324 -14.14 -25.77 10.60
C PHE A 324 -14.73 -25.53 9.22
N VAL A 325 -13.92 -25.25 8.20
CA VAL A 325 -14.35 -25.30 6.79
C VAL A 325 -14.85 -26.71 6.46
N PHE A 326 -14.08 -27.74 6.77
CA PHE A 326 -14.48 -29.13 6.54
C PHE A 326 -15.77 -29.51 7.28
N LEU A 327 -15.91 -29.10 8.54
CA LEU A 327 -17.13 -29.33 9.32
C LEU A 327 -18.34 -28.62 8.69
N SER A 328 -18.15 -27.40 8.17
CA SER A 328 -19.18 -26.65 7.44
C SER A 328 -19.60 -27.36 6.15
N LEU A 329 -18.61 -27.85 5.38
CA LEU A 329 -18.87 -28.65 4.17
C LEU A 329 -19.63 -29.94 4.45
N ARG A 330 -19.35 -30.60 5.59
CA ARG A 330 -20.12 -31.79 6.03
C ARG A 330 -21.57 -31.48 6.32
N LEU A 331 -21.84 -30.33 6.92
CA LEU A 331 -23.22 -29.87 7.14
C LEU A 331 -23.91 -29.53 5.83
N LEU A 332 -23.22 -28.83 4.94
CA LEU A 332 -23.79 -28.33 3.70
C LEU A 332 -24.04 -29.48 2.69
N PHE A 333 -23.11 -30.39 2.55
CA PHE A 333 -23.09 -31.48 1.59
C PHE A 333 -23.24 -32.86 2.28
N ALA A 334 -24.22 -32.97 3.19
CA ALA A 334 -24.47 -34.23 3.91
C ALA A 334 -24.69 -35.40 2.93
N GLY A 335 -23.96 -36.49 3.13
CA GLY A 335 -24.04 -37.69 2.27
C GLY A 335 -23.28 -37.57 0.92
N ARG A 336 -22.71 -36.40 0.56
CA ARG A 336 -22.05 -36.17 -0.74
C ARG A 336 -20.53 -36.10 -0.54
N LEU A 337 -19.88 -37.26 -0.35
CA LEU A 337 -18.49 -37.42 0.03
C LEU A 337 -17.52 -36.72 -0.95
N ALA A 338 -17.76 -36.82 -2.25
CA ALA A 338 -16.89 -36.20 -3.26
C ALA A 338 -16.81 -34.66 -3.08
N LEU A 339 -17.95 -34.02 -2.79
CA LEU A 339 -18.00 -32.57 -2.58
C LEU A 339 -17.26 -32.16 -1.29
N GLN A 340 -17.41 -32.95 -0.24
CA GLN A 340 -16.68 -32.74 1.01
C GLN A 340 -15.17 -32.87 0.79
N LEU A 341 -14.73 -33.87 0.01
CA LEU A 341 -13.33 -34.08 -0.33
C LEU A 341 -12.77 -32.93 -1.18
N ILE A 342 -13.46 -32.51 -2.23
CA ILE A 342 -13.02 -31.42 -3.08
C ILE A 342 -12.92 -30.11 -2.28
N GLY A 343 -13.93 -29.80 -1.48
CA GLY A 343 -13.88 -28.61 -0.63
C GLY A 343 -12.76 -28.66 0.41
N LEU A 344 -12.50 -29.82 1.02
CA LEU A 344 -11.38 -30.01 1.96
C LEU A 344 -10.02 -29.84 1.25
N LEU A 345 -9.87 -30.40 0.04
CA LEU A 345 -8.64 -30.29 -0.72
C LEU A 345 -8.31 -28.79 -1.03
N ILE A 346 -9.31 -28.04 -1.44
CA ILE A 346 -9.14 -26.60 -1.66
C ILE A 346 -8.82 -25.88 -0.35
N ALA A 347 -9.57 -26.14 0.73
CA ALA A 347 -9.32 -25.52 2.02
C ALA A 347 -7.90 -25.77 2.55
N THR A 348 -7.40 -27.01 2.37
CA THR A 348 -6.08 -27.40 2.85
C THR A 348 -4.94 -26.79 2.04
N PHE A 349 -5.08 -26.70 0.70
CA PHE A 349 -3.99 -26.34 -0.21
C PHE A 349 -4.18 -24.98 -0.88
N LEU A 350 -5.14 -24.17 -0.43
CA LEU A 350 -5.29 -22.79 -0.88
C LEU A 350 -4.02 -22.00 -0.55
N PRO A 351 -3.26 -21.49 -1.53
CA PRO A 351 -1.99 -20.82 -1.27
C PRO A 351 -2.09 -19.68 -0.26
N MET A 352 -3.14 -18.84 -0.34
CA MET A 352 -3.39 -17.77 0.62
C MET A 352 -3.42 -18.27 2.06
N GLN A 353 -4.07 -19.40 2.33
CA GLN A 353 -4.15 -19.96 3.67
C GLN A 353 -2.81 -20.58 4.11
N LEU A 354 -2.08 -21.22 3.18
CA LEU A 354 -0.77 -21.79 3.45
C LEU A 354 0.24 -20.72 3.85
N TYR A 355 0.43 -19.66 3.06
CA TYR A 355 1.46 -18.67 3.37
C TYR A 355 1.10 -17.81 4.60
N LEU A 356 -0.17 -17.42 4.79
CA LEU A 356 -0.59 -16.64 5.95
C LEU A 356 -0.41 -17.38 7.28
N SER A 357 -0.54 -18.71 7.27
CA SER A 357 -0.32 -19.54 8.47
C SER A 357 1.14 -19.56 8.94
N HIS A 358 2.07 -19.03 8.14
CA HIS A 358 3.48 -18.89 8.49
C HIS A 358 3.84 -17.47 8.95
N TYR A 359 2.90 -16.50 8.90
CA TYR A 359 3.13 -15.11 9.27
C TYR A 359 2.56 -14.77 10.65
N VAL A 360 3.14 -13.77 11.30
CA VAL A 360 2.55 -13.18 12.52
C VAL A 360 1.50 -12.18 12.08
N THR A 361 0.22 -12.55 12.19
CA THR A 361 -0.90 -11.73 11.70
C THR A 361 -2.20 -12.05 12.42
N ASN A 362 -3.06 -11.06 12.61
CA ASN A 362 -4.41 -11.23 13.18
C ASN A 362 -5.43 -11.80 12.17
N GLU A 363 -5.10 -11.83 10.88
CA GLU A 363 -5.98 -12.30 9.81
C GLU A 363 -6.45 -13.74 10.03
N THR A 364 -5.53 -14.62 10.39
CA THR A 364 -5.79 -16.05 10.54
C THR A 364 -6.75 -16.34 11.70
N LEU A 365 -6.58 -15.66 12.85
CA LEU A 365 -7.50 -15.80 13.98
C LEU A 365 -8.90 -15.28 13.62
N ALA A 366 -8.98 -14.10 13.01
CA ALA A 366 -10.26 -13.52 12.61
C ALA A 366 -11.01 -14.42 11.62
N ALA A 367 -10.32 -14.93 10.60
CA ALA A 367 -10.89 -15.87 9.65
C ALA A 367 -11.36 -17.16 10.29
N THR A 368 -10.59 -17.69 11.24
CA THR A 368 -10.96 -18.89 12.00
C THR A 368 -12.25 -18.67 12.77
N LEU A 369 -12.34 -17.59 13.54
CA LEU A 369 -13.55 -17.28 14.32
C LEU A 369 -14.76 -17.02 13.43
N VAL A 370 -14.59 -16.35 12.28
CA VAL A 370 -15.67 -16.20 11.29
C VAL A 370 -16.10 -17.56 10.71
N THR A 371 -15.14 -18.44 10.42
CA THR A 371 -15.46 -19.80 9.93
C THR A 371 -16.18 -20.64 10.97
N VAL A 372 -15.77 -20.53 12.24
CA VAL A 372 -16.51 -21.14 13.36
C VAL A 372 -17.93 -20.59 13.46
N ALA A 373 -18.09 -19.27 13.33
CA ALA A 373 -19.42 -18.64 13.34
C ALA A 373 -20.29 -19.08 12.14
N ILE A 374 -19.70 -19.26 10.95
CA ILE A 374 -20.39 -19.85 9.79
C ILE A 374 -20.83 -21.28 10.11
N PHE A 375 -19.96 -22.10 10.68
CA PHE A 375 -20.32 -23.46 11.08
C PHE A 375 -21.48 -23.48 12.09
N LEU A 376 -21.42 -22.65 13.14
CA LEU A 376 -22.47 -22.51 14.13
C LEU A 376 -23.77 -21.97 13.50
N GLY A 377 -23.64 -20.99 12.59
CA GLY A 377 -24.77 -20.45 11.82
C GLY A 377 -25.43 -21.52 10.95
N LEU A 378 -24.65 -22.28 10.16
CA LEU A 378 -25.19 -23.40 9.37
C LEU A 378 -25.88 -24.46 10.24
N ARG A 379 -25.31 -24.76 11.40
CA ARG A 379 -25.92 -25.66 12.36
C ARG A 379 -27.25 -25.12 12.89
N ALA A 380 -27.29 -23.83 13.24
CA ALA A 380 -28.52 -23.15 13.68
C ALA A 380 -29.59 -23.11 12.58
N LEU A 381 -29.18 -22.84 11.32
CA LEU A 381 -30.07 -22.81 10.16
C LEU A 381 -30.73 -24.18 9.87
N LYS A 382 -29.97 -25.26 10.04
CA LYS A 382 -30.46 -26.65 9.81
C LYS A 382 -31.16 -27.28 11.00
N SER A 383 -31.06 -26.71 12.19
CA SER A 383 -31.72 -27.23 13.38
C SER A 383 -33.21 -26.94 13.34
N GLU A 384 -34.03 -27.94 13.59
CA GLU A 384 -35.48 -27.80 13.78
C GLU A 384 -35.83 -27.26 15.19
N ARG A 385 -34.98 -27.54 16.18
CA ARG A 385 -35.13 -27.07 17.54
C ARG A 385 -34.38 -25.80 17.81
N GLU A 386 -35.06 -24.78 18.30
CA GLU A 386 -34.42 -23.54 18.74
C GLU A 386 -33.72 -23.74 20.09
N SER A 387 -32.45 -23.45 20.18
CA SER A 387 -31.67 -23.53 21.41
C SER A 387 -31.03 -22.17 21.73
N VAL A 388 -31.27 -21.69 22.92
CA VAL A 388 -30.63 -20.47 23.46
C VAL A 388 -29.09 -20.58 23.38
N LEU A 389 -28.56 -21.75 23.72
CA LEU A 389 -27.11 -21.99 23.69
C LEU A 389 -26.52 -21.87 22.29
N GLN A 390 -27.25 -22.24 21.23
CA GLN A 390 -26.83 -22.08 19.85
C GLN A 390 -26.68 -20.59 19.48
N TYR A 391 -27.65 -19.76 19.85
CA TYR A 391 -27.62 -18.33 19.57
C TYR A 391 -26.58 -17.59 20.43
N LEU A 392 -26.42 -18.00 21.70
CA LEU A 392 -25.36 -17.48 22.57
C LEU A 392 -23.97 -17.81 22.02
N SER A 393 -23.69 -19.08 21.70
CA SER A 393 -22.39 -19.49 21.16
C SER A 393 -22.08 -18.81 19.83
N LEU A 394 -23.08 -18.63 18.96
CA LEU A 394 -22.97 -17.91 17.72
C LEU A 394 -22.60 -16.44 17.96
N GLY A 395 -23.33 -15.76 18.85
CA GLY A 395 -23.07 -14.36 19.18
C GLY A 395 -21.73 -14.14 19.85
N PHE A 396 -21.34 -14.99 20.81
CA PHE A 396 -19.98 -14.93 21.40
C PHE A 396 -18.88 -15.13 20.38
N CYS A 397 -19.04 -16.06 19.44
CA CYS A 397 -18.06 -16.31 18.40
C CYS A 397 -17.92 -15.13 17.44
N VAL A 398 -19.03 -14.53 17.00
CA VAL A 398 -19.02 -13.32 16.15
C VAL A 398 -18.39 -12.14 16.90
N GLY A 399 -18.73 -11.94 18.19
CA GLY A 399 -18.12 -10.90 19.02
C GLY A 399 -16.61 -11.09 19.19
N ALA A 400 -16.14 -12.32 19.41
CA ALA A 400 -14.71 -12.65 19.45
C ALA A 400 -14.03 -12.41 18.09
N ALA A 401 -14.68 -12.74 16.97
CA ALA A 401 -14.17 -12.43 15.63
C ALA A 401 -14.01 -10.92 15.43
N MET A 402 -14.97 -10.12 15.90
CA MET A 402 -14.87 -8.66 15.87
C MET A 402 -13.75 -8.13 16.78
N LEU A 403 -13.46 -8.77 17.92
CA LEU A 403 -12.32 -8.44 18.77
C LEU A 403 -10.97 -8.89 18.17
N ALA A 404 -10.98 -9.83 17.22
CA ALA A 404 -9.78 -10.19 16.47
C ALA A 404 -9.53 -9.24 15.29
N LYS A 405 -10.59 -8.82 14.59
CA LYS A 405 -10.54 -7.87 13.48
C LYS A 405 -11.88 -7.20 13.23
N ALA A 406 -11.88 -5.88 13.11
CA ALA A 406 -13.10 -5.10 12.92
C ALA A 406 -13.91 -5.51 11.67
N THR A 407 -13.23 -5.94 10.59
CA THR A 407 -13.87 -6.37 9.34
C THR A 407 -14.77 -7.61 9.52
N SER A 408 -14.64 -8.36 10.61
CA SER A 408 -15.54 -9.48 10.95
C SER A 408 -17.00 -9.03 11.16
N LEU A 409 -17.24 -7.74 11.41
CA LEU A 409 -18.57 -7.11 11.41
C LEU A 409 -19.37 -7.43 10.14
N LEU A 410 -18.70 -7.59 9.01
CA LEU A 410 -19.33 -7.89 7.72
C LEU A 410 -20.15 -9.20 7.72
N LEU A 411 -19.85 -10.14 8.62
CA LEU A 411 -20.60 -11.39 8.76
C LEU A 411 -22.02 -11.16 9.32
N ILE A 412 -22.22 -10.12 10.13
CA ILE A 412 -23.50 -9.90 10.83
C ILE A 412 -24.64 -9.77 9.80
N PHE A 413 -24.47 -9.02 8.73
CA PHE A 413 -25.52 -8.76 7.74
C PHE A 413 -26.02 -10.04 7.04
N PRO A 414 -25.17 -10.88 6.43
CA PRO A 414 -25.64 -12.12 5.81
C PRO A 414 -26.13 -13.15 6.84
N LEU A 415 -25.59 -13.15 8.06
CA LEU A 415 -26.02 -14.03 9.13
C LEU A 415 -27.45 -13.71 9.58
N LEU A 416 -27.72 -12.45 9.90
CA LEU A 416 -29.08 -12.02 10.30
C LEU A 416 -30.06 -12.18 9.14
N GLY A 417 -29.64 -11.91 7.90
CA GLY A 417 -30.45 -12.16 6.71
C GLY A 417 -30.82 -13.65 6.53
N ALA A 418 -29.86 -14.55 6.75
CA ALA A 418 -30.12 -15.99 6.67
C ALA A 418 -31.07 -16.46 7.80
N LEU A 419 -30.90 -15.96 9.02
CA LEU A 419 -31.82 -16.22 10.12
C LEU A 419 -33.23 -15.69 9.82
N THR A 420 -33.33 -14.50 9.21
CA THR A 420 -34.62 -13.94 8.74
C THR A 420 -35.30 -14.90 7.76
N ILE A 421 -34.60 -15.36 6.74
CA ILE A 421 -35.16 -16.29 5.74
C ILE A 421 -35.68 -17.56 6.42
N LYS A 422 -34.89 -18.14 7.33
CA LYS A 422 -35.30 -19.33 8.10
C LYS A 422 -36.59 -19.08 8.88
N LEU A 423 -36.64 -18.01 9.69
CA LEU A 423 -37.78 -17.71 10.55
C LEU A 423 -39.05 -17.41 9.77
N VAL A 424 -38.93 -16.71 8.62
CA VAL A 424 -40.03 -16.46 7.69
C VAL A 424 -40.55 -17.78 7.09
N GLN A 425 -39.66 -18.68 6.64
CA GLN A 425 -40.02 -19.98 6.08
C GLN A 425 -40.73 -20.87 7.11
N GLN A 426 -40.30 -20.80 8.37
CA GLN A 426 -40.90 -21.54 9.49
C GLN A 426 -42.16 -20.90 10.02
N ARG A 427 -42.59 -19.72 9.52
CA ARG A 427 -43.69 -18.91 10.07
C ARG A 427 -43.53 -18.73 11.59
N ALA A 428 -42.30 -18.45 12.04
CA ALA A 428 -41.92 -18.43 13.44
C ALA A 428 -42.67 -17.34 14.22
N ARG A 429 -43.01 -17.63 15.47
CA ARG A 429 -43.62 -16.67 16.40
C ARG A 429 -42.63 -15.55 16.76
N ILE A 430 -43.12 -14.38 17.17
CA ILE A 430 -42.33 -13.22 17.55
C ILE A 430 -41.26 -13.56 18.61
N PHE A 431 -41.52 -14.46 19.50
CA PHE A 431 -40.61 -14.90 20.54
C PHE A 431 -39.38 -15.65 19.97
N SER A 432 -39.52 -16.38 18.87
CA SER A 432 -38.40 -17.00 18.14
C SER A 432 -37.49 -15.94 17.49
N TRP A 433 -38.08 -14.87 16.98
CA TRP A 433 -37.30 -13.73 16.47
C TRP A 433 -36.50 -13.10 17.60
N PHE A 434 -37.12 -12.81 18.74
CA PHE A 434 -36.40 -12.24 19.87
C PHE A 434 -35.26 -13.16 20.34
N ARG A 435 -35.47 -14.47 20.42
CA ARG A 435 -34.42 -15.45 20.75
C ARG A 435 -33.29 -15.42 19.73
N ALA A 436 -33.58 -15.50 18.44
CA ALA A 436 -32.58 -15.57 17.40
C ALA A 436 -31.78 -14.26 17.29
N PHE A 437 -32.44 -13.12 17.27
CA PHE A 437 -31.79 -11.82 17.08
C PHE A 437 -31.32 -11.24 18.42
N GLY A 438 -32.17 -11.16 19.40
CA GLY A 438 -31.89 -10.52 20.69
C GLY A 438 -30.73 -11.21 21.41
N ILE A 439 -30.75 -12.55 21.48
CA ILE A 439 -29.69 -13.32 22.13
C ILE A 439 -28.36 -13.22 21.33
N THR A 440 -28.41 -13.37 20.00
CA THR A 440 -27.18 -13.28 19.17
C THR A 440 -26.55 -11.90 19.25
N VAL A 441 -27.35 -10.84 19.04
CA VAL A 441 -26.84 -9.45 19.08
C VAL A 441 -26.43 -9.08 20.51
N GLY A 442 -27.20 -9.48 21.53
CA GLY A 442 -26.83 -9.26 22.92
C GLY A 442 -25.50 -9.93 23.30
N ALA A 443 -25.28 -11.17 22.87
CA ALA A 443 -24.02 -11.87 23.09
C ALA A 443 -22.84 -11.22 22.34
N ILE A 444 -23.04 -10.73 21.10
CA ILE A 444 -22.03 -9.94 20.37
C ILE A 444 -21.66 -8.71 21.19
N PHE A 445 -22.67 -7.94 21.63
CA PHE A 445 -22.45 -6.70 22.37
C PHE A 445 -21.72 -6.95 23.70
N VAL A 446 -22.09 -7.95 24.45
CA VAL A 446 -21.41 -8.33 25.71
C VAL A 446 -19.94 -8.68 25.44
N THR A 447 -19.65 -9.37 24.34
CA THR A 447 -18.30 -9.81 24.03
C THR A 447 -17.39 -8.64 23.58
N CYS A 448 -17.82 -7.82 22.64
CA CYS A 448 -16.96 -6.83 22.01
C CYS A 448 -17.38 -5.37 22.23
N GLY A 449 -18.57 -5.10 22.75
CA GLY A 449 -19.12 -3.75 22.89
C GLY A 449 -18.24 -2.82 23.71
N TRP A 450 -17.62 -3.33 24.78
CA TRP A 450 -16.70 -2.56 25.63
C TRP A 450 -15.53 -1.94 24.84
N HIS A 451 -14.96 -2.69 23.88
CA HIS A 451 -13.84 -2.19 23.06
C HIS A 451 -14.29 -1.07 22.13
N TYR A 452 -15.40 -1.27 21.41
CA TYR A 452 -15.90 -0.28 20.45
C TYR A 452 -16.45 0.99 21.14
N ILE A 453 -17.01 0.86 22.35
CA ILE A 453 -17.40 2.01 23.20
C ILE A 453 -16.16 2.78 23.66
N ARG A 454 -15.08 2.07 24.07
CA ARG A 454 -13.80 2.71 24.43
C ARG A 454 -13.24 3.54 23.27
N ILE A 455 -13.22 2.98 22.06
CA ILE A 455 -12.75 3.70 20.86
C ILE A 455 -13.66 4.91 20.56
N TRP A 456 -14.97 4.72 20.62
CA TRP A 456 -15.91 5.81 20.39
C TRP A 456 -15.70 6.98 21.36
N HIS A 457 -15.48 6.67 22.63
CA HIS A 457 -15.24 7.70 23.64
C HIS A 457 -14.01 8.55 23.35
N HIS A 458 -12.95 7.97 22.79
CA HIS A 458 -11.69 8.69 22.54
C HIS A 458 -11.65 9.37 21.15
N PHE A 459 -12.28 8.79 20.15
CA PHE A 459 -12.16 9.22 18.74
C PHE A 459 -13.48 9.71 18.12
N GLY A 460 -14.60 9.67 18.85
CA GLY A 460 -15.90 10.05 18.31
C GLY A 460 -16.51 9.10 17.28
N THR A 461 -15.82 8.00 16.97
CA THR A 461 -16.24 6.92 16.07
C THR A 461 -15.90 5.57 16.68
N PRO A 462 -16.78 4.54 16.54
CA PRO A 462 -16.49 3.22 17.11
C PRO A 462 -15.43 2.43 16.32
N ILE A 463 -15.16 2.80 15.07
CA ILE A 463 -14.17 2.12 14.20
C ILE A 463 -13.25 3.18 13.62
N VAL A 464 -11.96 2.98 13.82
CA VAL A 464 -10.87 3.81 13.27
C VAL A 464 -10.01 2.90 12.39
N GLY A 465 -9.65 3.36 11.20
CA GLY A 465 -8.75 2.65 10.29
C GLY A 465 -7.40 3.37 10.17
N ASN A 466 -6.38 2.68 9.69
CA ASN A 466 -5.04 3.25 9.51
C ASN A 466 -4.97 4.41 8.48
N TRP A 467 -6.05 4.64 7.74
CA TRP A 467 -6.23 5.81 6.84
C TRP A 467 -6.90 7.01 7.52
N ASP A 468 -7.25 6.90 8.81
CA ASP A 468 -7.95 7.98 9.50
C ASP A 468 -6.93 9.05 9.93
N PRO A 469 -7.13 10.34 9.51
CA PRO A 469 -6.24 11.42 9.92
C PRO A 469 -6.09 11.58 11.44
N ALA A 470 -7.10 11.16 12.20
CA ALA A 470 -7.05 11.20 13.67
C ALA A 470 -5.93 10.35 14.28
N LEU A 471 -5.36 9.40 13.53
CA LEU A 471 -4.21 8.60 13.97
C LEU A 471 -2.87 9.33 13.88
N GLY A 472 -2.83 10.50 13.21
CA GLY A 472 -1.58 11.26 13.03
C GLY A 472 -0.57 10.63 12.05
N PHE A 473 -0.99 9.63 11.27
CA PHE A 473 -0.18 8.97 10.25
C PHE A 473 -0.78 9.09 8.84
N PRO A 474 -1.03 10.30 8.31
CA PRO A 474 -1.52 10.43 6.94
C PRO A 474 -0.44 9.96 5.96
N TRP A 475 -0.84 9.06 5.06
CA TRP A 475 0.04 8.45 4.08
C TRP A 475 -0.69 8.12 2.79
N TRP A 476 0.04 7.93 1.72
CA TRP A 476 -0.43 7.37 0.48
C TRP A 476 0.63 6.42 -0.11
N GLN A 477 0.24 5.65 -1.10
CA GLN A 477 1.12 4.69 -1.77
C GLN A 477 0.77 4.64 -3.26
N ASP A 478 1.74 4.34 -4.11
CA ASP A 478 1.48 4.20 -5.54
C ASP A 478 0.32 3.22 -5.81
N PRO A 479 -0.55 3.52 -6.78
CA PRO A 479 -0.55 4.68 -7.67
C PRO A 479 -1.09 5.97 -7.06
N GLY A 480 -1.64 5.99 -5.82
CA GLY A 480 -2.23 7.13 -5.13
C GLY A 480 -3.58 7.60 -5.68
N PHE A 481 -4.03 7.04 -6.78
CA PHE A 481 -5.33 7.25 -7.42
C PHE A 481 -5.78 5.97 -8.11
N HIS A 482 -7.09 5.89 -8.44
CA HIS A 482 -7.63 4.86 -9.33
C HIS A 482 -8.37 5.49 -10.51
N THR A 483 -8.43 4.73 -11.60
CA THR A 483 -9.25 4.98 -12.78
C THR A 483 -10.24 3.83 -12.96
N ALA A 484 -11.23 3.96 -13.84
CA ALA A 484 -12.15 2.87 -14.15
C ALA A 484 -11.41 1.62 -14.67
N SER A 485 -10.34 1.82 -15.44
CA SER A 485 -9.57 0.71 -16.00
C SER A 485 -8.90 -0.16 -14.94
N ASP A 486 -8.58 0.37 -13.75
CA ASP A 486 -7.96 -0.41 -12.66
C ASP A 486 -8.89 -1.49 -12.10
N TYR A 487 -10.21 -1.32 -12.24
CA TYR A 487 -11.19 -2.31 -11.79
C TYR A 487 -11.59 -3.32 -12.87
N PHE A 488 -11.31 -3.02 -14.16
CA PHE A 488 -11.69 -3.90 -15.29
C PHE A 488 -10.52 -4.62 -15.93
N ARG A 489 -9.28 -4.17 -15.71
CA ARG A 489 -8.10 -4.87 -16.24
C ARG A 489 -7.83 -6.15 -15.46
N PHE A 490 -7.42 -7.19 -16.21
CA PHE A 490 -6.98 -8.47 -15.67
C PHE A 490 -6.01 -9.14 -16.66
N GLY A 491 -5.10 -9.96 -16.13
CA GLY A 491 -4.22 -10.83 -16.90
C GLY A 491 -2.73 -10.68 -16.60
N LYS A 492 -2.32 -9.59 -15.91
CA LYS A 492 -0.91 -9.43 -15.50
C LYS A 492 -0.48 -10.53 -14.54
N SER A 493 -1.37 -10.95 -13.63
CA SER A 493 -1.14 -12.06 -12.71
C SER A 493 -0.90 -13.41 -13.40
N LEU A 494 -1.24 -13.55 -14.67
CA LEU A 494 -0.94 -14.74 -15.48
C LEU A 494 0.38 -14.65 -16.23
N ILE A 495 0.94 -13.45 -16.41
CA ILE A 495 2.14 -13.19 -17.22
C ILE A 495 3.33 -12.81 -16.33
N GLY A 496 3.12 -11.98 -15.31
CA GLY A 496 4.10 -11.54 -14.33
C GLY A 496 3.38 -11.30 -13.01
N PRO A 497 3.14 -12.35 -12.21
CA PRO A 497 2.20 -12.32 -11.10
C PRO A 497 2.65 -11.50 -9.89
N LEU A 498 3.95 -11.41 -9.65
CA LEU A 498 4.44 -10.66 -8.51
C LEU A 498 4.18 -9.16 -8.71
N PHE A 499 3.63 -8.53 -7.68
CA PHE A 499 3.19 -7.12 -7.69
C PHE A 499 2.19 -6.76 -8.81
N SER A 500 1.49 -7.76 -9.35
CA SER A 500 0.46 -7.52 -10.38
C SER A 500 -0.72 -6.67 -9.90
N GLY A 501 -0.84 -6.43 -8.59
CA GLY A 501 -1.77 -5.47 -8.01
C GLY A 501 -1.63 -4.04 -8.57
N PHE A 502 -0.46 -3.66 -9.08
CA PHE A 502 -0.27 -2.40 -9.82
C PHE A 502 -1.02 -2.36 -11.16
N ASN A 503 -1.36 -3.51 -11.75
CA ASN A 503 -2.15 -3.55 -12.98
C ASN A 503 -3.63 -3.28 -12.74
N GLY A 504 -4.18 -3.83 -11.67
CA GLY A 504 -5.58 -3.62 -11.35
C GLY A 504 -6.11 -4.51 -10.23
N PHE A 505 -7.33 -4.22 -9.84
CA PHE A 505 -8.03 -4.89 -8.73
C PHE A 505 -8.09 -6.42 -8.90
N GLY A 506 -8.51 -6.88 -10.08
CA GLY A 506 -8.62 -8.31 -10.37
C GLY A 506 -7.29 -9.05 -10.26
N ASP A 507 -6.20 -8.45 -10.76
CA ASP A 507 -4.86 -9.03 -10.68
C ASP A 507 -4.33 -9.07 -9.25
N GLY A 508 -4.57 -8.01 -8.47
CA GLY A 508 -4.17 -7.98 -7.05
C GLY A 508 -4.88 -9.04 -6.22
N VAL A 509 -6.19 -9.18 -6.37
CA VAL A 509 -6.98 -10.23 -5.70
C VAL A 509 -6.51 -11.62 -6.14
N TYR A 510 -6.34 -11.85 -7.45
CA TYR A 510 -5.92 -13.14 -7.98
C TYR A 510 -4.54 -13.56 -7.49
N SER A 511 -3.57 -12.64 -7.57
CA SER A 511 -2.18 -12.94 -7.20
C SER A 511 -1.99 -13.20 -5.71
N THR A 512 -2.79 -12.58 -4.83
CA THR A 512 -2.74 -12.80 -3.38
C THR A 512 -3.64 -13.94 -2.90
N LEU A 513 -4.60 -14.37 -3.70
CA LEU A 513 -5.42 -15.56 -3.43
C LEU A 513 -4.65 -16.87 -3.76
N TRP A 514 -4.04 -16.90 -4.95
CA TRP A 514 -3.43 -18.10 -5.51
C TRP A 514 -1.91 -18.19 -5.34
N GLY A 515 -1.32 -17.24 -4.63
CA GLY A 515 0.08 -17.18 -4.25
C GLY A 515 0.37 -15.97 -3.38
N ASP A 516 1.60 -15.86 -2.91
CA ASP A 516 2.06 -14.66 -2.20
C ASP A 516 2.52 -13.61 -3.22
N GLY A 517 1.56 -13.01 -3.92
CA GLY A 517 1.79 -12.05 -5.01
C GLY A 517 2.48 -10.75 -4.58
N LEU A 518 2.59 -10.50 -3.27
CA LEU A 518 3.31 -9.36 -2.69
C LEU A 518 4.59 -9.77 -1.96
N GLY A 519 4.99 -11.06 -2.04
CA GLY A 519 6.26 -11.55 -1.53
C GLY A 519 6.46 -11.40 -0.02
N GLY A 520 5.39 -11.53 0.78
CA GLY A 520 5.44 -11.36 2.24
C GLY A 520 5.35 -9.92 2.70
N GLY A 521 5.04 -8.94 1.85
CA GLY A 521 4.73 -7.54 2.17
C GLY A 521 5.91 -6.63 2.05
N LEU A 522 6.50 -6.34 1.23
CA LEU A 522 6.98 -5.22 0.77
C LEU A 522 8.13 -4.47 0.97
N SER A 523 8.77 -4.02 1.40
CA SER A 523 9.58 -2.81 1.38
C SER A 523 10.99 -3.00 0.88
N ASP A 524 11.54 -4.19 0.96
CA ASP A 524 12.88 -4.50 0.46
C ASP A 524 13.05 -6.01 0.24
N MET A 525 14.14 -6.41 -0.40
CA MET A 525 14.49 -7.84 -0.55
C MET A 525 14.61 -8.58 0.79
N LEU A 526 14.84 -7.85 1.89
CA LEU A 526 14.99 -8.44 3.22
C LEU A 526 13.68 -8.98 3.78
N SER A 527 12.56 -8.43 3.30
CA SER A 527 11.22 -8.79 3.75
C SER A 527 10.59 -9.88 2.89
N ARG A 528 11.17 -10.16 1.74
CA ARG A 528 10.62 -11.16 0.80
C ARG A 528 10.75 -12.56 1.37
N THR A 529 9.62 -13.24 1.48
CA THR A 529 9.57 -14.62 1.95
C THR A 529 10.25 -15.55 0.95
N PRO A 530 11.13 -16.48 1.39
CA PRO A 530 11.92 -17.33 0.48
C PRO A 530 11.10 -18.54 -0.04
N TRP A 531 9.91 -18.28 -0.62
CA TRP A 531 9.11 -19.32 -1.27
C TRP A 531 9.78 -19.84 -2.56
N ASN A 532 9.37 -20.99 -3.05
CA ASN A 532 9.77 -21.45 -4.37
C ASN A 532 9.00 -20.68 -5.45
N TYR A 533 9.49 -19.48 -5.80
CA TYR A 533 8.81 -18.59 -6.75
C TYR A 533 8.63 -19.18 -8.13
N THR A 534 9.48 -20.12 -8.56
CA THR A 534 9.28 -20.84 -9.82
C THR A 534 7.97 -21.63 -9.81
N LEU A 535 7.67 -22.34 -8.70
CA LEU A 535 6.40 -23.05 -8.54
C LEU A 535 5.23 -22.12 -8.19
N VAL A 536 5.48 -21.03 -7.45
CA VAL A 536 4.44 -20.00 -7.17
C VAL A 536 3.96 -19.39 -8.48
N ILE A 537 4.87 -18.92 -9.33
CA ILE A 537 4.57 -18.26 -10.60
C ILE A 537 3.86 -19.22 -11.57
N GLY A 538 4.36 -20.45 -11.72
CA GLY A 538 3.66 -21.46 -12.51
C GLY A 538 2.30 -21.84 -11.94
N GLY A 539 2.17 -21.82 -10.61
CA GLY A 539 0.94 -22.11 -9.89
C GLY A 539 -0.24 -21.21 -10.25
N TYR A 540 0.00 -19.96 -10.65
CA TYR A 540 -1.07 -19.06 -11.09
C TYR A 540 -1.80 -19.54 -12.36
N LEU A 541 -1.11 -20.20 -13.28
CA LEU A 541 -1.77 -20.83 -14.42
C LEU A 541 -2.63 -22.03 -13.99
N LEU A 542 -2.12 -22.82 -13.06
CA LEU A 542 -2.87 -23.96 -12.53
C LEU A 542 -4.12 -23.52 -11.77
N ALA A 543 -4.09 -22.36 -11.16
CA ALA A 543 -5.18 -21.80 -10.38
C ALA A 543 -6.41 -21.37 -11.23
N LEU A 544 -6.28 -21.29 -12.54
CA LEU A 544 -7.41 -20.98 -13.43
C LEU A 544 -8.57 -21.99 -13.28
N ILE A 545 -8.27 -23.27 -13.10
CA ILE A 545 -9.29 -24.33 -12.99
C ILE A 545 -10.05 -24.23 -11.66
N PRO A 546 -9.41 -24.16 -10.46
CA PRO A 546 -10.15 -23.94 -9.22
C PRO A 546 -10.86 -22.59 -9.18
N THR A 547 -10.34 -21.54 -9.86
CA THR A 547 -11.08 -20.27 -10.04
C THR A 547 -12.36 -20.49 -10.81
N LEU A 548 -12.31 -21.23 -11.91
CA LEU A 548 -13.50 -21.56 -12.70
C LEU A 548 -14.53 -22.35 -11.87
N PHE A 549 -14.08 -23.26 -11.01
CA PHE A 549 -14.97 -23.96 -10.09
C PHE A 549 -15.69 -22.99 -9.16
N ILE A 550 -14.95 -22.04 -8.55
CA ILE A 550 -15.53 -21.04 -7.65
C ILE A 550 -16.60 -20.20 -8.38
N VAL A 551 -16.28 -19.71 -9.58
CA VAL A 551 -17.20 -18.85 -10.35
C VAL A 551 -18.49 -19.61 -10.73
N ILE A 552 -18.36 -20.84 -11.27
CA ILE A 552 -19.51 -21.65 -11.67
C ILE A 552 -20.35 -22.04 -10.45
N GLY A 553 -19.70 -22.39 -9.34
CA GLY A 553 -20.38 -22.74 -8.10
C GLY A 553 -21.09 -21.56 -7.47
N ALA A 554 -20.49 -20.36 -7.47
CA ALA A 554 -21.14 -19.14 -7.04
C ALA A 554 -22.36 -18.79 -7.89
N ALA A 555 -22.25 -18.91 -9.21
CA ALA A 555 -23.39 -18.74 -10.12
C ALA A 555 -24.51 -19.76 -9.84
N ALA A 556 -24.16 -21.01 -9.58
CA ALA A 556 -25.12 -22.04 -9.22
C ALA A 556 -25.80 -21.75 -7.86
N ALA A 557 -25.06 -21.22 -6.88
CA ALA A 557 -25.61 -20.80 -5.60
C ALA A 557 -26.60 -19.63 -5.76
N VAL A 558 -26.26 -18.62 -6.58
CA VAL A 558 -27.17 -17.50 -6.92
C VAL A 558 -28.44 -18.02 -7.59
N TYR A 559 -28.30 -18.91 -8.57
CA TYR A 559 -29.45 -19.51 -9.24
C TYR A 559 -30.36 -20.24 -8.26
N GLN A 560 -29.77 -20.97 -7.31
CA GLN A 560 -30.51 -21.68 -6.26
C GLN A 560 -31.24 -20.72 -5.32
N ILE A 561 -30.57 -19.65 -4.86
CA ILE A 561 -31.17 -18.61 -4.01
C ILE A 561 -32.37 -17.94 -4.69
N VAL A 562 -32.27 -17.67 -6.00
CA VAL A 562 -33.33 -17.01 -6.77
C VAL A 562 -34.53 -17.92 -6.96
N ARG A 563 -34.30 -19.21 -7.24
CA ARG A 563 -35.40 -20.19 -7.48
C ARG A 563 -36.06 -20.69 -6.19
N ARG A 564 -35.23 -20.96 -5.16
CA ARG A 564 -35.68 -21.47 -3.85
C ARG A 564 -34.80 -20.82 -2.79
N PRO A 565 -35.32 -19.82 -2.04
CA PRO A 565 -34.53 -19.15 -1.03
C PRO A 565 -34.00 -20.17 -0.01
N SER A 566 -32.67 -20.38 -0.04
CA SER A 566 -31.96 -21.22 0.91
C SER A 566 -31.19 -20.32 1.88
N PRO A 567 -31.48 -20.35 3.16
CA PRO A 567 -30.78 -19.53 4.14
C PRO A 567 -29.29 -19.86 4.20
N GLU A 568 -28.87 -21.11 3.96
CA GLU A 568 -27.47 -21.53 3.96
C GLU A 568 -26.69 -20.88 2.81
N TRP A 569 -27.24 -20.94 1.58
CA TRP A 569 -26.61 -20.33 0.43
C TRP A 569 -26.67 -18.82 0.49
N PHE A 570 -27.72 -18.24 1.08
CA PHE A 570 -27.79 -16.80 1.34
C PHE A 570 -26.67 -16.34 2.29
N LEU A 571 -26.42 -17.08 3.38
CA LEU A 571 -25.31 -16.79 4.30
C LEU A 571 -23.95 -16.78 3.56
N LEU A 572 -23.65 -17.84 2.80
CA LEU A 572 -22.36 -18.01 2.14
C LEU A 572 -22.14 -17.00 1.02
N PHE A 573 -23.14 -16.86 0.12
CA PHE A 573 -23.05 -15.89 -0.97
C PHE A 573 -23.11 -14.45 -0.47
N GLY A 574 -23.99 -14.18 0.50
CA GLY A 574 -24.11 -12.86 1.12
C GLY A 574 -22.82 -12.40 1.77
N LEU A 575 -22.10 -13.28 2.49
CA LEU A 575 -20.80 -12.95 3.05
C LEU A 575 -19.78 -12.62 1.96
N SER A 576 -19.69 -13.45 0.91
CA SER A 576 -18.76 -13.20 -0.21
C SER A 576 -19.05 -11.87 -0.91
N ALA A 577 -20.34 -11.55 -1.12
CA ALA A 577 -20.75 -10.31 -1.75
C ALA A 577 -20.43 -9.08 -0.89
N VAL A 578 -20.73 -9.13 0.40
CA VAL A 578 -20.45 -8.00 1.33
C VAL A 578 -18.95 -7.78 1.48
N VAL A 579 -18.15 -8.86 1.58
CA VAL A 579 -16.70 -8.77 1.64
C VAL A 579 -16.13 -8.17 0.35
N MET A 580 -16.64 -8.56 -0.83
CA MET A 580 -16.19 -8.00 -2.11
C MET A 580 -16.54 -6.50 -2.24
N ILE A 581 -17.74 -6.10 -1.80
CA ILE A 581 -18.15 -4.69 -1.77
C ILE A 581 -17.24 -3.89 -0.82
N ALA A 582 -16.99 -4.43 0.37
CA ALA A 582 -16.12 -3.78 1.36
C ALA A 582 -14.68 -3.64 0.87
N LEU A 583 -14.13 -4.68 0.21
CA LEU A 583 -12.79 -4.63 -0.39
C LEU A 583 -12.73 -3.59 -1.50
N THR A 584 -13.74 -3.53 -2.38
CA THR A 584 -13.83 -2.49 -3.42
C THR A 584 -13.91 -1.09 -2.80
N PHE A 585 -14.75 -0.92 -1.78
CA PHE A 585 -14.87 0.38 -1.07
C PHE A 585 -13.54 0.78 -0.40
N MET A 586 -12.85 -0.16 0.24
CA MET A 586 -11.56 0.09 0.88
C MET A 586 -10.51 0.54 -0.14
N THR A 587 -10.41 -0.10 -1.31
CA THR A 587 -9.47 0.32 -2.36
C THR A 587 -9.81 1.68 -2.95
N LEU A 588 -11.07 2.07 -3.00
CA LEU A 588 -11.49 3.42 -3.39
C LEU A 588 -11.16 4.46 -2.32
N ARG A 589 -11.23 4.09 -1.05
CA ARG A 589 -10.89 4.99 0.06
C ARG A 589 -9.38 5.17 0.20
N VAL A 590 -8.61 4.10 0.02
CA VAL A 590 -7.15 4.08 0.07
C VAL A 590 -6.63 3.56 -1.28
N ALA A 591 -6.33 4.50 -2.17
CA ALA A 591 -5.88 4.20 -3.53
C ALA A 591 -4.41 3.73 -3.52
N SER A 592 -4.20 2.48 -3.14
CA SER A 592 -2.90 1.83 -3.05
C SER A 592 -2.96 0.44 -3.69
N TYR A 593 -1.93 0.03 -4.42
CA TYR A 593 -1.86 -1.33 -4.96
C TYR A 593 -1.83 -2.37 -3.83
N ALA A 594 -1.24 -2.04 -2.68
CA ALA A 594 -1.12 -2.93 -1.54
C ALA A 594 -2.44 -3.15 -0.78
N GLN A 595 -3.48 -2.38 -1.06
CA GLN A 595 -4.81 -2.60 -0.48
C GLN A 595 -5.63 -3.65 -1.23
N VAL A 596 -5.19 -4.02 -2.43
CA VAL A 596 -5.86 -5.04 -3.26
C VAL A 596 -5.36 -6.43 -2.88
N LYS A 597 -5.67 -6.85 -1.65
CA LYS A 597 -5.20 -8.11 -1.06
C LYS A 597 -6.37 -9.07 -0.81
N ALA A 598 -6.33 -10.27 -1.40
CA ALA A 598 -7.37 -11.29 -1.19
C ALA A 598 -7.47 -11.73 0.26
N PHE A 599 -6.41 -11.65 1.04
CA PHE A 599 -6.42 -12.13 2.42
C PHE A 599 -7.24 -11.25 3.38
N TYR A 600 -7.56 -10.01 3.03
CA TYR A 600 -8.60 -9.26 3.75
C TYR A 600 -9.99 -9.95 3.64
N ALA A 601 -10.14 -10.85 2.67
CA ALA A 601 -11.29 -11.71 2.47
C ALA A 601 -11.06 -13.16 2.94
N LEU A 602 -10.04 -13.43 3.77
CA LEU A 602 -9.75 -14.79 4.30
C LEU A 602 -10.95 -15.37 5.06
N SER A 603 -11.79 -14.52 5.64
CA SER A 603 -13.07 -14.90 6.28
C SER A 603 -14.08 -15.54 5.31
N ALA A 604 -13.90 -15.37 3.99
CA ALA A 604 -14.75 -15.98 2.96
C ALA A 604 -14.22 -17.35 2.45
N VAL A 605 -13.23 -17.97 3.08
CA VAL A 605 -12.69 -19.27 2.64
C VAL A 605 -13.75 -20.37 2.67
N ALA A 606 -14.59 -20.44 3.69
CA ALA A 606 -15.66 -21.44 3.75
C ALA A 606 -16.67 -21.31 2.57
N PRO A 607 -17.19 -20.11 2.24
CA PRO A 607 -17.93 -19.90 0.99
C PRO A 607 -17.16 -20.34 -0.27
N LEU A 608 -15.90 -19.89 -0.45
CA LEU A 608 -15.10 -20.21 -1.64
C LEU A 608 -14.94 -21.71 -1.83
N CYS A 609 -14.63 -22.46 -0.78
CA CYS A 609 -14.51 -23.92 -0.81
C CYS A 609 -15.86 -24.60 -1.15
N SER A 610 -16.96 -24.06 -0.65
CA SER A 610 -18.31 -24.55 -0.93
C SER A 610 -18.69 -24.34 -2.39
N PHE A 611 -18.40 -23.15 -2.95
CA PHE A 611 -18.63 -22.85 -4.37
C PHE A 611 -17.74 -23.71 -5.26
N ALA A 612 -16.45 -23.88 -4.92
CA ALA A 612 -15.56 -24.71 -5.71
C ALA A 612 -16.01 -26.17 -5.78
N ALA A 613 -16.51 -26.74 -4.68
CA ALA A 613 -17.09 -28.08 -4.66
C ALA A 613 -18.33 -28.17 -5.57
N MET A 614 -19.25 -27.19 -5.50
CA MET A 614 -20.42 -27.14 -6.41
C MET A 614 -20.03 -27.00 -7.87
N GLY A 615 -19.07 -26.13 -8.16
CA GLY A 615 -18.62 -25.88 -9.55
C GLY A 615 -17.95 -27.12 -10.16
N TRP A 616 -17.09 -27.82 -9.40
CA TRP A 616 -16.53 -29.09 -9.82
C TRP A 616 -17.62 -30.12 -10.16
N GLU A 617 -18.65 -30.24 -9.31
CA GLU A 617 -19.76 -31.15 -9.59
C GLU A 617 -20.52 -30.78 -10.86
N LYS A 618 -20.84 -29.48 -11.03
CA LYS A 618 -21.57 -29.00 -12.22
C LYS A 618 -20.79 -29.27 -13.49
N LEU A 619 -19.51 -29.00 -13.54
CA LEU A 619 -18.65 -29.31 -14.68
C LEU A 619 -18.46 -30.80 -14.91
N GLY A 620 -18.24 -31.57 -13.83
CA GLY A 620 -18.02 -33.01 -13.89
C GLY A 620 -19.31 -33.84 -14.08
N SER A 621 -20.51 -33.21 -14.10
CA SER A 621 -21.78 -33.93 -14.25
C SER A 621 -22.00 -34.47 -15.65
N THR A 622 -21.38 -33.88 -16.67
CA THR A 622 -21.56 -34.22 -18.08
C THR A 622 -20.93 -35.56 -18.45
N HIS A 623 -19.71 -35.84 -18.02
CA HIS A 623 -18.96 -37.05 -18.34
C HIS A 623 -18.10 -37.56 -17.20
N ARG A 624 -18.09 -38.89 -16.96
CA ARG A 624 -17.22 -39.52 -15.92
C ARG A 624 -15.74 -39.24 -16.14
N PHE A 625 -15.26 -39.27 -17.39
CA PHE A 625 -13.88 -38.94 -17.74
C PHE A 625 -13.52 -37.50 -17.34
N LEU A 626 -14.37 -36.53 -17.64
CA LEU A 626 -14.13 -35.12 -17.27
C LEU A 626 -14.05 -34.95 -15.73
N ARG A 627 -14.89 -35.64 -14.98
CA ARG A 627 -14.87 -35.62 -13.51
C ARG A 627 -13.53 -36.12 -12.96
N VAL A 628 -13.01 -37.24 -13.50
CA VAL A 628 -11.72 -37.80 -13.11
C VAL A 628 -10.60 -36.87 -13.51
N ALA A 629 -10.60 -36.36 -14.74
CA ALA A 629 -9.57 -35.41 -15.21
C ALA A 629 -9.52 -34.14 -14.37
N LEU A 630 -10.67 -33.53 -14.04
CA LEU A 630 -10.76 -32.36 -13.16
C LEU A 630 -10.28 -32.68 -11.74
N GLY A 631 -10.56 -33.86 -11.22
CA GLY A 631 -10.05 -34.35 -9.94
C GLY A 631 -8.54 -34.51 -9.94
N THR A 632 -7.96 -35.11 -10.99
CA THR A 632 -6.51 -35.24 -11.15
C THR A 632 -5.82 -33.89 -11.22
N PHE A 633 -6.40 -32.99 -12.00
CA PHE A 633 -5.87 -31.63 -12.11
C PHE A 633 -5.88 -30.92 -10.75
N LEU A 634 -6.92 -31.09 -9.95
CA LEU A 634 -7.02 -30.47 -8.63
C LEU A 634 -5.96 -31.03 -7.66
N PHE A 635 -5.69 -32.35 -7.70
CA PHE A 635 -4.58 -32.93 -6.93
C PHE A 635 -3.22 -32.41 -7.43
N PHE A 636 -3.03 -32.27 -8.72
CA PHE A 636 -1.84 -31.67 -9.30
C PHE A 636 -1.62 -30.22 -8.82
N TRP A 637 -2.66 -29.40 -8.87
CA TRP A 637 -2.64 -28.04 -8.34
C TRP A 637 -2.30 -28.03 -6.83
N ALA A 638 -2.89 -28.92 -6.04
CA ALA A 638 -2.65 -29.01 -4.60
C ALA A 638 -1.20 -29.38 -4.27
N VAL A 639 -0.62 -30.35 -4.99
CA VAL A 639 0.79 -30.74 -4.85
C VAL A 639 1.71 -29.57 -5.21
N ASN A 640 1.43 -28.86 -6.32
CA ASN A 640 2.19 -27.67 -6.71
C ASN A 640 2.10 -26.58 -5.63
N SER A 641 0.91 -26.29 -5.13
CA SER A 641 0.67 -25.25 -4.10
C SER A 641 1.44 -25.56 -2.79
N TYR A 642 1.44 -26.80 -2.36
CA TYR A 642 2.21 -27.25 -1.20
C TYR A 642 3.72 -27.11 -1.40
N ALA A 643 4.23 -27.60 -2.57
CA ALA A 643 5.64 -27.52 -2.91
C ALA A 643 6.12 -26.07 -3.14
N ALA A 644 5.24 -25.18 -3.59
CA ALA A 644 5.53 -23.76 -3.80
C ALA A 644 5.86 -23.03 -2.49
N VAL A 645 5.20 -23.42 -1.38
CA VAL A 645 5.42 -22.85 -0.04
C VAL A 645 6.53 -23.58 0.72
N TRP A 646 7.04 -24.70 0.23
CA TRP A 646 8.15 -25.41 0.83
C TRP A 646 9.47 -24.67 0.63
N ILE A 647 10.05 -24.17 1.72
CA ILE A 647 11.32 -23.43 1.69
C ILE A 647 12.48 -24.43 1.53
N ARG A 648 13.36 -24.13 0.58
CA ARG A 648 14.62 -24.82 0.37
C ARG A 648 15.77 -23.88 0.72
N SER A 649 16.89 -24.43 1.16
CA SER A 649 18.13 -23.65 1.32
C SER A 649 18.53 -23.08 -0.05
N SER A 650 18.71 -21.77 -0.13
CA SER A 650 19.04 -21.04 -1.36
C SER A 650 20.00 -19.89 -1.07
N ALA A 651 20.65 -19.35 -2.09
CA ALA A 651 21.48 -18.16 -1.95
C ALA A 651 20.71 -17.01 -1.31
N ALA A 652 19.46 -16.79 -1.74
CA ALA A 652 18.61 -15.72 -1.21
C ALA A 652 18.44 -15.81 0.32
N GLN A 653 18.19 -17.00 0.86
CA GLN A 653 18.03 -17.21 2.31
C GLN A 653 19.27 -16.77 3.10
N HIS A 654 20.45 -17.15 2.63
CA HIS A 654 21.71 -16.80 3.27
C HIS A 654 22.06 -15.32 3.09
N ILE A 655 21.70 -14.70 1.94
CA ILE A 655 21.80 -13.25 1.74
C ILE A 655 20.92 -12.52 2.78
N TYR A 656 19.70 -13.00 3.06
CA TYR A 656 18.85 -12.43 4.10
C TYR A 656 19.45 -12.55 5.50
N ALA A 657 19.97 -13.72 5.84
CA ALA A 657 20.64 -13.93 7.13
C ALA A 657 21.87 -13.02 7.29
N SER A 658 22.69 -12.92 6.23
CA SER A 658 23.86 -12.05 6.19
C SER A 658 23.49 -10.58 6.41
N ARG A 659 22.50 -10.06 5.71
CA ARG A 659 22.04 -8.66 5.88
C ARG A 659 21.49 -8.40 7.29
N ARG A 660 20.78 -9.37 7.89
CA ARG A 660 20.36 -9.28 9.29
C ARG A 660 21.58 -9.10 10.20
N PHE A 661 22.62 -9.92 10.03
CA PHE A 661 23.83 -9.82 10.83
C PHE A 661 24.57 -8.49 10.63
N ILE A 662 24.54 -7.91 9.43
CA ILE A 662 25.04 -6.55 9.18
C ILE A 662 24.27 -5.53 10.02
N SER A 663 22.93 -5.60 10.01
CA SER A 663 22.09 -4.68 10.78
C SER A 663 22.24 -4.84 12.31
N GLU A 664 22.68 -6.03 12.76
CA GLU A 664 22.99 -6.34 14.16
C GLU A 664 24.47 -6.05 14.50
N HIS A 665 25.25 -5.47 13.60
CA HIS A 665 26.70 -5.25 13.72
C HIS A 665 27.53 -6.54 13.95
N ARG A 666 27.04 -7.69 13.53
CA ARG A 666 27.67 -9.01 13.63
C ARG A 666 28.36 -9.38 12.32
N LEU A 667 29.37 -8.63 11.93
CA LEU A 667 29.97 -8.68 10.60
C LEU A 667 30.60 -10.04 10.26
N GLU A 668 31.24 -10.72 11.20
CA GLU A 668 31.80 -12.07 10.98
C GLU A 668 30.71 -13.07 10.60
N SER A 669 29.59 -13.05 11.33
CA SER A 669 28.44 -13.91 11.02
C SER A 669 27.86 -13.58 9.63
N ALA A 670 27.85 -12.32 9.25
CA ALA A 670 27.40 -11.88 7.93
C ALA A 670 28.27 -12.46 6.80
N VAL A 671 29.60 -12.45 6.96
CA VAL A 671 30.54 -13.06 5.98
C VAL A 671 30.31 -14.55 5.85
N VAL A 672 30.10 -15.27 6.96
CA VAL A 672 29.82 -16.72 6.95
C VAL A 672 28.58 -17.03 6.12
N GLU A 673 27.50 -16.29 6.35
CA GLU A 673 26.24 -16.47 5.61
C GLU A 673 26.37 -16.08 4.12
N ALA A 674 27.06 -14.99 3.81
CA ALA A 674 27.29 -14.58 2.43
C ALA A 674 28.10 -15.64 1.65
N ARG A 675 29.12 -16.24 2.28
CA ARG A 675 29.86 -17.36 1.70
C ARG A 675 28.99 -18.62 1.54
N GLN A 676 28.05 -18.86 2.44
CA GLN A 676 27.11 -19.98 2.32
C GLN A 676 26.13 -19.77 1.16
N ALA A 677 25.74 -18.52 0.88
CA ALA A 677 24.95 -18.20 -0.31
C ALA A 677 25.64 -18.66 -1.60
N LEU A 678 26.94 -18.39 -1.72
CA LEU A 678 27.72 -18.81 -2.87
C LEU A 678 27.96 -20.33 -2.95
N ARG A 679 28.10 -21.02 -1.80
CA ARG A 679 28.18 -22.48 -1.80
C ARG A 679 26.92 -23.11 -2.34
N ASN A 680 25.77 -22.52 -2.06
CA ASN A 680 24.48 -23.01 -2.55
C ASN A 680 24.28 -22.72 -4.05
N GLU A 681 24.75 -21.57 -4.53
CA GLU A 681 24.60 -21.11 -5.91
C GLU A 681 25.90 -20.44 -6.42
N PRO A 682 26.93 -21.21 -6.81
CA PRO A 682 28.25 -20.67 -7.17
C PRO A 682 28.25 -19.74 -8.38
N SER A 683 27.32 -19.89 -9.30
CA SER A 683 27.19 -19.08 -10.53
C SER A 683 26.21 -17.90 -10.37
N ASN A 684 25.77 -17.57 -9.15
CA ASN A 684 24.86 -16.48 -8.91
C ASN A 684 25.62 -15.15 -8.78
N ALA A 685 25.66 -14.36 -9.85
CA ALA A 685 26.33 -13.06 -9.88
C ALA A 685 25.86 -12.10 -8.76
N THR A 686 24.56 -12.09 -8.46
CA THR A 686 24.00 -11.26 -7.37
C THR A 686 24.53 -11.67 -6.00
N ALA A 687 24.63 -12.98 -5.73
CA ALA A 687 25.23 -13.50 -4.49
C ALA A 687 26.72 -13.15 -4.39
N GLN A 688 27.42 -13.19 -5.52
CA GLN A 688 28.85 -12.81 -5.61
C GLN A 688 29.05 -11.34 -5.26
N CYS A 689 28.27 -10.45 -5.87
CA CYS A 689 28.37 -9.02 -5.61
C CYS A 689 27.84 -8.63 -4.23
N PHE A 690 26.92 -9.41 -3.67
CA PHE A 690 26.51 -9.25 -2.29
C PHE A 690 27.63 -9.60 -1.30
N LEU A 691 28.37 -10.68 -1.53
CA LEU A 691 29.56 -10.99 -0.73
C LEU A 691 30.60 -9.88 -0.81
N ALA A 692 30.78 -9.30 -2.01
CA ALA A 692 31.65 -8.15 -2.20
C ALA A 692 31.20 -6.95 -1.34
N ALA A 693 29.90 -6.66 -1.29
CA ALA A 693 29.36 -5.61 -0.44
C ALA A 693 29.64 -5.86 1.06
N VAL A 694 29.53 -7.14 1.50
CA VAL A 694 29.85 -7.52 2.89
C VAL A 694 31.33 -7.31 3.18
N PHE A 695 32.21 -7.64 2.25
CA PHE A 695 33.66 -7.39 2.39
C PHE A 695 33.98 -5.88 2.42
N ASP A 696 33.31 -5.09 1.63
CA ASP A 696 33.43 -3.63 1.68
C ASP A 696 33.01 -3.07 3.04
N ASP A 697 31.88 -3.52 3.60
CA ASP A 697 31.39 -3.12 4.92
C ASP A 697 32.34 -3.56 6.06
N THR A 698 33.12 -4.64 5.85
CA THR A 698 34.14 -5.12 6.80
C THR A 698 35.54 -4.49 6.57
N GLY A 699 35.68 -3.59 5.59
CA GLY A 699 36.94 -2.92 5.27
C GLY A 699 37.91 -3.78 4.44
N GLN A 700 37.49 -4.92 3.93
CA GLN A 700 38.28 -5.84 3.10
C GLN A 700 38.16 -5.44 1.64
N ILE A 701 38.71 -4.26 1.28
CA ILE A 701 38.49 -3.63 -0.03
C ILE A 701 39.03 -4.45 -1.21
N GLN A 702 40.17 -5.12 -1.03
CA GLN A 702 40.74 -5.93 -2.11
C GLN A 702 39.89 -7.16 -2.42
N GLU A 703 39.43 -7.87 -1.40
CA GLU A 703 38.54 -9.00 -1.53
C GLU A 703 37.19 -8.57 -2.13
N ALA A 704 36.66 -7.41 -1.73
CA ALA A 704 35.45 -6.83 -2.32
C ALA A 704 35.64 -6.58 -3.83
N LEU A 705 36.78 -6.04 -4.25
CA LEU A 705 37.07 -5.77 -5.65
C LEU A 705 37.16 -7.08 -6.47
N GLU A 706 37.86 -8.11 -5.94
CA GLU A 706 37.99 -9.42 -6.62
C GLU A 706 36.62 -10.09 -6.79
N GLN A 707 35.79 -10.12 -5.71
CA GLN A 707 34.47 -10.71 -5.77
C GLN A 707 33.55 -9.95 -6.73
N THR A 708 33.66 -8.62 -6.79
CA THR A 708 32.87 -7.82 -7.72
C THR A 708 33.26 -8.08 -9.17
N LYS A 709 34.56 -8.18 -9.48
CA LYS A 709 35.05 -8.53 -10.84
C LYS A 709 34.49 -9.88 -11.25
N HIS A 710 34.57 -10.88 -10.36
CA HIS A 710 34.05 -12.21 -10.64
C HIS A 710 32.51 -12.20 -10.86
N GLY A 711 31.77 -11.38 -10.10
CA GLY A 711 30.33 -11.19 -10.33
C GLY A 711 30.02 -10.61 -11.70
N ILE A 712 30.80 -9.62 -12.17
CA ILE A 712 30.67 -9.01 -13.49
C ILE A 712 31.02 -10.01 -14.62
N GLU A 713 32.02 -10.87 -14.39
CA GLU A 713 32.37 -11.95 -15.33
C GLU A 713 31.24 -12.97 -15.47
N LEU A 714 30.55 -13.29 -14.39
CA LEU A 714 29.39 -14.17 -14.42
C LEU A 714 28.17 -13.54 -15.13
N ASP A 715 27.94 -12.23 -14.91
CA ASP A 715 26.85 -11.49 -15.56
C ASP A 715 27.20 -10.01 -15.72
N SER A 716 27.69 -9.65 -16.91
CA SER A 716 28.08 -8.28 -17.25
C SER A 716 26.90 -7.29 -17.33
N THR A 717 25.67 -7.79 -17.36
CA THR A 717 24.46 -6.98 -17.42
C THR A 717 23.82 -6.75 -16.04
N ASN A 718 24.45 -7.23 -14.99
CA ASN A 718 23.99 -7.05 -13.62
C ASN A 718 24.33 -5.64 -13.11
N GLY A 719 23.33 -4.75 -13.04
CA GLY A 719 23.51 -3.35 -12.60
C GLY A 719 23.98 -3.25 -11.15
N GLN A 720 23.61 -4.19 -10.28
CA GLN A 720 24.08 -4.21 -8.89
C GLN A 720 25.58 -4.49 -8.78
N CYS A 721 26.12 -5.36 -9.64
CA CYS A 721 27.55 -5.61 -9.69
C CYS A 721 28.31 -4.37 -10.20
N GLN A 722 27.78 -3.65 -11.19
CA GLN A 722 28.37 -2.40 -11.67
C GLN A 722 28.34 -1.32 -10.58
N LEU A 723 27.23 -1.22 -9.83
CA LEU A 723 27.13 -0.31 -8.68
C LEU A 723 28.14 -0.66 -7.60
N GLN A 724 28.30 -1.94 -7.25
CA GLN A 724 29.31 -2.36 -6.26
C GLN A 724 30.73 -2.04 -6.73
N MET A 725 31.01 -2.19 -8.02
CA MET A 725 32.29 -1.78 -8.58
C MET A 725 32.51 -0.27 -8.42
N ALA A 726 31.50 0.53 -8.68
CA ALA A 726 31.56 1.98 -8.48
C ALA A 726 31.80 2.34 -7.00
N ILE A 727 31.16 1.64 -6.06
CA ILE A 727 31.39 1.83 -4.62
C ILE A 727 32.84 1.50 -4.26
N ASN A 728 33.36 0.38 -4.77
CA ASN A 728 34.74 -0.03 -4.51
C ASN A 728 35.76 1.02 -5.00
N PHE A 729 35.57 1.61 -6.19
CA PHE A 729 36.41 2.70 -6.69
C PHE A 729 36.26 3.98 -5.83
N ALA A 730 35.05 4.33 -5.43
CA ALA A 730 34.80 5.48 -4.56
C ALA A 730 35.51 5.33 -3.19
N ARG A 731 35.54 4.13 -2.61
CA ARG A 731 36.29 3.81 -1.37
C ARG A 731 37.80 4.00 -1.54
N GLN A 732 38.31 3.74 -2.74
CA GLN A 732 39.73 4.00 -3.09
C GLN A 732 40.01 5.45 -3.49
N SER A 733 39.01 6.31 -3.38
CA SER A 733 39.05 7.73 -3.80
C SER A 733 39.27 7.93 -5.31
N ASP A 734 39.09 6.88 -6.12
CA ASP A 734 39.09 6.99 -7.59
C ASP A 734 37.66 7.38 -8.07
N PHE A 735 37.31 8.64 -7.87
CA PHE A 735 35.97 9.16 -8.14
C PHE A 735 35.63 9.18 -9.64
N GLU A 736 36.63 9.27 -10.53
CA GLU A 736 36.41 9.23 -11.99
C GLU A 736 35.96 7.84 -12.43
N GLN A 737 36.68 6.80 -12.00
CA GLN A 737 36.27 5.41 -12.28
C GLN A 737 34.93 5.08 -11.60
N ALA A 738 34.72 5.56 -10.37
CA ALA A 738 33.46 5.39 -9.68
C ALA A 738 32.29 6.00 -10.48
N MET A 739 32.43 7.20 -11.01
CA MET A 739 31.41 7.85 -11.86
C MET A 739 31.17 7.07 -13.15
N ALA A 740 32.22 6.55 -13.80
CA ALA A 740 32.08 5.75 -15.03
C ALA A 740 31.23 4.48 -14.76
N GLN A 741 31.53 3.74 -13.68
CA GLN A 741 30.79 2.53 -13.31
C GLN A 741 29.39 2.83 -12.83
N ALA A 742 29.18 3.93 -12.08
CA ALA A 742 27.85 4.36 -11.66
C ALA A 742 26.95 4.71 -12.87
N ARG A 743 27.50 5.39 -13.90
CA ARG A 743 26.77 5.61 -15.16
C ARG A 743 26.42 4.30 -15.85
N ARG A 744 27.35 3.32 -15.85
CA ARG A 744 27.07 2.00 -16.41
C ARG A 744 25.96 1.28 -15.64
N ALA A 745 25.94 1.39 -14.30
CA ALA A 745 24.84 0.87 -13.49
C ALA A 745 23.50 1.53 -13.85
N ILE A 746 23.48 2.85 -14.06
CA ILE A 746 22.29 3.61 -14.49
C ILE A 746 21.81 3.20 -15.90
N GLU A 747 22.74 2.95 -16.84
CA GLU A 747 22.36 2.45 -18.17
C GLU A 747 21.65 1.09 -18.11
N LEU A 748 22.11 0.21 -17.23
CA LEU A 748 21.52 -1.11 -17.04
C LEU A 748 20.24 -1.06 -16.20
N GLU A 749 20.20 -0.19 -15.22
CA GLU A 749 19.10 -0.03 -14.26
C GLU A 749 18.75 1.46 -14.08
N PRO A 750 17.99 2.08 -15.02
CA PRO A 750 17.73 3.53 -15.02
C PRO A 750 16.99 4.05 -13.77
N GLU A 751 16.35 3.18 -13.00
CA GLU A 751 15.64 3.54 -11.76
C GLU A 751 16.45 3.25 -10.48
N ASN A 752 17.74 2.94 -10.60
CA ASN A 752 18.62 2.65 -9.46
C ASN A 752 19.03 3.95 -8.74
N SER A 753 18.26 4.36 -7.73
CA SER A 753 18.53 5.60 -6.97
C SER A 753 19.91 5.60 -6.31
N SER A 754 20.42 4.46 -5.84
CA SER A 754 21.73 4.35 -5.20
C SER A 754 22.87 4.68 -6.17
N ALA A 755 22.73 4.36 -7.45
CA ALA A 755 23.70 4.70 -8.48
C ALA A 755 23.74 6.22 -8.74
N TYR A 756 22.59 6.88 -8.77
CA TYR A 756 22.52 8.35 -8.85
C TYR A 756 23.10 9.02 -7.60
N ASP A 757 22.84 8.48 -6.42
CA ASP A 757 23.38 9.01 -5.16
C ASP A 757 24.90 8.94 -5.11
N LEU A 758 25.46 7.83 -5.55
CA LEU A 758 26.91 7.68 -5.66
C LEU A 758 27.50 8.64 -6.70
N LEU A 759 26.87 8.71 -7.88
CA LEU A 759 27.30 9.60 -8.97
C LEU A 759 27.28 11.07 -8.52
N PHE A 760 26.20 11.51 -7.84
CA PHE A 760 26.11 12.84 -7.23
C PHE A 760 27.24 13.10 -6.24
N SER A 761 27.50 12.14 -5.35
CA SER A 761 28.52 12.27 -4.32
C SER A 761 29.93 12.36 -4.90
N CYS A 762 30.24 11.52 -5.91
CA CYS A 762 31.53 11.57 -6.63
C CYS A 762 31.73 12.88 -7.38
N ALA A 763 30.69 13.40 -8.07
CA ALA A 763 30.76 14.69 -8.76
C ALA A 763 31.05 15.83 -7.77
N ARG A 764 30.47 15.77 -6.56
CA ARG A 764 30.76 16.72 -5.47
C ARG A 764 32.21 16.65 -5.00
N GLN A 765 32.72 15.43 -4.79
CA GLN A 765 34.13 15.23 -4.39
C GLN A 765 35.13 15.79 -5.43
N LEU A 766 34.77 15.74 -6.69
CA LEU A 766 35.55 16.31 -7.80
C LEU A 766 35.29 17.82 -8.04
N TRP A 767 34.53 18.47 -7.14
CA TRP A 767 34.15 19.90 -7.25
C TRP A 767 33.36 20.25 -8.52
N ARG A 768 32.74 19.27 -9.18
CA ARG A 768 31.85 19.44 -10.34
C ARG A 768 30.45 19.79 -9.93
N THR A 769 30.25 20.90 -9.21
CA THR A 769 28.98 21.22 -8.53
C THR A 769 27.81 21.38 -9.52
N ASN A 770 28.01 21.98 -10.69
CA ASN A 770 26.98 22.09 -11.73
C ASN A 770 26.50 20.71 -12.22
N GLU A 771 27.44 19.81 -12.47
CA GLU A 771 27.16 18.44 -12.88
C GLU A 771 26.42 17.72 -11.76
N ALA A 772 26.82 17.88 -10.50
CA ALA A 772 26.14 17.31 -9.35
C ALA A 772 24.67 17.78 -9.25
N ILE A 773 24.39 19.09 -9.43
CA ILE A 773 23.01 19.59 -9.43
C ILE A 773 22.18 18.96 -10.55
N THR A 774 22.74 18.80 -11.74
CA THR A 774 22.07 18.14 -12.87
C THR A 774 21.76 16.69 -12.55
N ILE A 775 22.75 15.92 -12.07
CA ILE A 775 22.58 14.53 -11.61
C ILE A 775 21.52 14.46 -10.49
N GLY A 776 21.55 15.41 -9.55
CA GLY A 776 20.57 15.49 -8.47
C GLY A 776 19.15 15.69 -8.99
N ARG A 777 18.93 16.55 -9.98
CA ARG A 777 17.61 16.73 -10.61
C ARG A 777 17.15 15.48 -11.36
N ASP A 778 18.07 14.75 -12.00
CA ASP A 778 17.74 13.47 -12.63
C ASP A 778 17.41 12.40 -11.58
N ALA A 779 18.14 12.38 -10.47
CA ALA A 779 17.84 11.54 -9.33
C ALA A 779 16.47 11.84 -8.69
N LEU A 780 16.10 13.14 -8.58
CA LEU A 780 14.75 13.54 -8.14
C LEU A 780 13.65 13.07 -9.10
N ALA A 781 13.95 12.90 -10.38
CA ALA A 781 12.97 12.32 -11.30
C ALA A 781 12.69 10.84 -11.02
N ILE A 782 13.60 10.15 -10.34
CA ILE A 782 13.42 8.77 -9.89
C ILE A 782 12.82 8.74 -8.46
N SER A 783 13.36 9.56 -7.56
CA SER A 783 13.00 9.58 -6.13
C SER A 783 12.55 10.97 -5.68
N PRO A 784 11.41 11.48 -6.14
CA PRO A 784 10.98 12.87 -5.89
C PRO A 784 10.58 13.13 -4.42
N PHE A 785 10.38 12.09 -3.62
CA PHE A 785 10.02 12.17 -2.20
C PHE A 785 11.23 11.95 -1.27
N ASP A 786 12.45 12.05 -1.77
CA ASP A 786 13.67 11.95 -0.98
C ASP A 786 14.08 13.31 -0.39
N SER A 787 13.76 13.51 0.89
CA SER A 787 14.12 14.75 1.62
C SER A 787 15.62 15.00 1.70
N ASP A 788 16.43 13.94 1.80
CA ASP A 788 17.89 14.09 1.92
C ASP A 788 18.51 14.48 0.57
N LEU A 789 17.96 13.99 -0.52
CA LEU A 789 18.37 14.40 -1.87
C LEU A 789 18.04 15.87 -2.14
N HIS A 790 16.83 16.32 -1.81
CA HIS A 790 16.46 17.73 -1.88
C HIS A 790 17.43 18.59 -1.05
N TYR A 791 17.74 18.18 0.17
CA TYR A 791 18.67 18.89 1.05
C TYR A 791 20.07 19.00 0.42
N ARG A 792 20.62 17.91 -0.12
CA ARG A 792 21.95 17.89 -0.76
C ARG A 792 22.02 18.77 -2.00
N ILE A 793 20.97 18.77 -2.82
CA ILE A 793 20.88 19.68 -3.98
C ILE A 793 20.83 21.14 -3.51
N GLY A 794 20.05 21.41 -2.46
CA GLY A 794 19.98 22.75 -1.85
C GLY A 794 21.33 23.24 -1.36
N LEU A 795 22.14 22.37 -0.73
CA LEU A 795 23.50 22.70 -0.32
C LEU A 795 24.41 23.02 -1.52
N ALA A 796 24.38 22.16 -2.54
CA ALA A 796 25.18 22.38 -3.75
C ALA A 796 24.81 23.68 -4.48
N ALA A 797 23.52 23.99 -4.58
CA ALA A 797 23.06 25.24 -5.18
C ALA A 797 23.45 26.46 -4.34
N GLY A 798 23.37 26.38 -3.02
CA GLY A 798 23.80 27.45 -2.10
C GLY A 798 25.29 27.74 -2.21
N GLU A 799 26.15 26.75 -2.35
CA GLU A 799 27.58 26.90 -2.56
C GLU A 799 27.93 27.65 -3.88
N MET A 800 27.08 27.52 -4.87
CA MET A 800 27.21 28.24 -6.14
C MET A 800 26.57 29.65 -6.14
N GLY A 801 25.93 30.05 -5.04
CA GLY A 801 25.18 31.29 -4.97
C GLY A 801 23.81 31.28 -5.67
N ASP A 802 23.34 30.09 -6.14
CA ASP A 802 21.97 29.95 -6.65
C ASP A 802 20.99 29.75 -5.45
N PHE A 803 20.76 30.86 -4.75
CA PHE A 803 19.89 30.85 -3.56
C PHE A 803 18.42 30.61 -3.90
N THR A 804 18.01 30.80 -5.16
CA THR A 804 16.67 30.47 -5.62
C THR A 804 16.46 28.96 -5.60
N THR A 805 17.33 28.22 -6.27
CA THR A 805 17.28 26.74 -6.24
C THR A 805 17.49 26.22 -4.83
N ALA A 806 18.43 26.79 -4.06
CA ALA A 806 18.69 26.37 -2.68
C ALA A 806 17.45 26.51 -1.79
N ALA A 807 16.79 27.67 -1.80
CA ALA A 807 15.58 27.91 -0.99
C ALA A 807 14.42 26.99 -1.38
N HIS A 808 14.19 26.75 -2.66
CA HIS A 808 13.16 25.85 -3.12
C HIS A 808 13.44 24.40 -2.68
N GLN A 809 14.66 23.94 -2.84
CA GLN A 809 15.04 22.57 -2.50
C GLN A 809 15.01 22.34 -0.97
N PHE A 810 15.46 23.30 -0.17
CA PHE A 810 15.28 23.24 1.29
C PHE A 810 13.78 23.29 1.67
N GLY A 811 12.97 24.05 0.93
CA GLY A 811 11.53 24.08 1.07
C GLY A 811 10.89 22.71 0.87
N TYR A 812 11.25 21.99 -0.21
CA TYR A 812 10.79 20.62 -0.45
C TYR A 812 11.31 19.65 0.62
N ALA A 813 12.57 19.77 1.02
CA ALA A 813 13.15 18.94 2.06
C ALA A 813 12.38 19.06 3.40
N LEU A 814 12.01 20.29 3.79
CA LEU A 814 11.19 20.55 4.98
C LEU A 814 9.74 20.12 4.81
N LEU A 815 9.18 20.20 3.60
CA LEU A 815 7.84 19.71 3.32
C LEU A 815 7.75 18.21 3.56
N LEU A 816 8.79 17.47 3.15
CA LEU A 816 8.87 16.01 3.32
C LEU A 816 9.26 15.60 4.75
N ARG A 817 10.11 16.40 5.44
CA ARG A 817 10.54 16.16 6.83
C ARG A 817 10.51 17.46 7.64
N PRO A 818 9.34 17.89 8.15
CA PRO A 818 9.16 19.19 8.81
C PRO A 818 9.97 19.39 10.10
N ASN A 819 10.32 18.32 10.79
CA ASN A 819 10.94 18.37 12.12
C ASN A 819 12.48 18.42 12.09
N ARG A 820 13.12 18.61 10.92
CA ARG A 820 14.59 18.71 10.81
C ARG A 820 15.05 20.16 10.91
N SER A 821 15.45 20.57 12.12
CA SER A 821 15.94 21.93 12.40
C SER A 821 17.13 22.32 11.52
N GLU A 822 18.06 21.41 11.25
CA GLU A 822 19.22 21.65 10.38
C GLU A 822 18.81 22.19 9.00
N ILE A 823 17.76 21.62 8.39
CA ILE A 823 17.27 22.07 7.08
C ILE A 823 16.64 23.47 7.20
N ALA A 824 15.92 23.74 8.30
CA ALA A 824 15.34 25.05 8.54
C ALA A 824 16.41 26.15 8.70
N ASP A 825 17.51 25.84 9.39
CA ASP A 825 18.66 26.72 9.51
C ASP A 825 19.33 27.02 8.17
N LYS A 826 19.50 26.01 7.30
CA LYS A 826 20.04 26.20 5.96
C LYS A 826 19.10 27.01 5.05
N LEU A 827 17.78 26.79 5.16
CA LEU A 827 16.79 27.60 4.45
C LEU A 827 16.89 29.08 4.89
N HIS A 828 16.95 29.32 6.21
CA HIS A 828 17.11 30.68 6.74
C HIS A 828 18.39 31.36 6.22
N LEU A 829 19.48 30.61 6.21
CA LEU A 829 20.77 31.09 5.71
C LEU A 829 20.70 31.42 4.21
N ALA A 830 20.09 30.57 3.39
CA ALA A 830 19.93 30.79 1.95
C ALA A 830 19.09 32.05 1.66
N LEU A 831 18.00 32.26 2.37
CA LEU A 831 17.15 33.43 2.23
C LEU A 831 17.88 34.71 2.71
N ARG A 832 18.67 34.63 3.78
CA ARG A 832 19.50 35.73 4.25
C ARG A 832 20.55 36.16 3.22
N PHE A 833 21.25 35.20 2.60
CA PHE A 833 22.20 35.50 1.56
C PHE A 833 21.53 36.06 0.29
N ALA A 834 20.37 35.51 -0.10
CA ALA A 834 19.55 36.08 -1.17
C ALA A 834 19.18 37.54 -0.87
N ALA A 835 18.78 37.86 0.37
CA ALA A 835 18.39 39.19 0.79
C ALA A 835 19.61 40.17 0.90
N GLN A 836 20.82 39.69 1.08
CA GLN A 836 22.05 40.50 1.15
C GLN A 836 22.76 40.68 -0.18
N SER A 837 22.36 39.95 -1.21
CA SER A 837 22.99 40.02 -2.55
C SER A 837 22.75 41.36 -3.24
N SER A 838 23.60 41.73 -4.18
CA SER A 838 23.47 42.96 -4.98
C SER A 838 22.18 43.02 -5.81
N ASN A 839 21.60 41.87 -6.14
CA ASN A 839 20.33 41.71 -6.85
C ASN A 839 19.20 41.12 -5.96
N ALA A 840 19.24 41.39 -4.65
CA ALA A 840 18.36 40.84 -3.64
C ALA A 840 16.86 40.89 -4.00
N SER A 841 16.39 42.07 -4.49
CA SER A 841 14.98 42.23 -4.87
C SER A 841 14.57 41.26 -5.98
N SER A 842 15.43 41.04 -6.96
CA SER A 842 15.17 40.11 -8.08
C SER A 842 15.20 38.65 -7.59
N GLN A 843 16.18 38.31 -6.76
CA GLN A 843 16.29 36.95 -6.20
C GLN A 843 15.09 36.59 -5.28
N LEU A 844 14.73 37.48 -4.35
CA LEU A 844 13.59 37.25 -3.47
C LEU A 844 12.27 37.14 -4.27
N LYS A 845 12.09 37.97 -5.28
CA LYS A 845 10.93 37.86 -6.19
C LYS A 845 10.95 36.54 -6.97
N ALA A 846 12.11 36.11 -7.45
CA ALA A 846 12.28 34.82 -8.13
C ALA A 846 11.90 33.64 -7.20
N ILE A 847 12.43 33.62 -5.96
CA ILE A 847 12.07 32.61 -4.96
C ILE A 847 10.55 32.63 -4.71
N ALA A 848 9.97 33.83 -4.55
CA ALA A 848 8.55 33.96 -4.24
C ALA A 848 7.63 33.76 -5.46
N SER A 849 8.13 33.76 -6.69
CA SER A 849 7.28 33.62 -7.88
C SER A 849 6.60 32.25 -7.96
N SER A 850 7.26 31.19 -7.49
CA SER A 850 6.82 29.81 -7.60
C SER A 850 7.30 28.94 -6.42
N PRO A 851 7.09 29.37 -5.15
CA PRO A 851 7.60 28.61 -4.01
C PRO A 851 6.84 27.29 -3.86
N PRO A 852 7.51 26.23 -3.37
CA PRO A 852 6.79 25.04 -2.90
C PRO A 852 5.85 25.40 -1.73
N ASP A 853 4.79 24.61 -1.53
CA ASP A 853 3.85 24.75 -0.42
C ASP A 853 4.46 24.34 0.93
N SER A 854 5.67 24.78 1.19
CA SER A 854 6.41 24.58 2.43
C SER A 854 6.08 25.69 3.43
N PRO A 855 5.34 25.42 4.51
CA PRO A 855 4.95 26.47 5.45
C PRO A 855 6.15 27.24 6.03
N PRO A 856 7.29 26.62 6.39
CA PRO A 856 8.46 27.35 6.83
C PRO A 856 9.04 28.31 5.78
N LEU A 857 9.13 27.88 4.51
CA LEU A 857 9.63 28.74 3.43
C LEU A 857 8.69 29.92 3.20
N LEU A 858 7.38 29.66 3.07
CA LEU A 858 6.38 30.68 2.86
C LEU A 858 6.39 31.72 4.00
N ASN A 859 6.48 31.25 5.25
CA ASN A 859 6.54 32.11 6.42
C ASN A 859 7.78 32.99 6.46
N GLN A 860 8.97 32.41 6.18
CA GLN A 860 10.23 33.21 6.18
C GLN A 860 10.25 34.25 5.06
N LEU A 861 9.76 33.90 3.86
CA LEU A 861 9.62 34.86 2.76
C LEU A 861 8.63 35.97 3.12
N ALA A 862 7.48 35.63 3.69
CA ALA A 862 6.48 36.62 4.14
C ALA A 862 7.06 37.56 5.20
N TRP A 863 7.80 37.04 6.15
CA TRP A 863 8.49 37.83 7.17
C TRP A 863 9.46 38.83 6.55
N LEU A 864 10.34 38.37 5.62
CA LEU A 864 11.29 39.24 4.90
C LEU A 864 10.57 40.36 4.11
N PHE A 865 9.49 40.03 3.39
CA PHE A 865 8.73 41.02 2.63
C PHE A 865 7.94 41.99 3.50
N ALA A 866 7.57 41.62 4.72
CA ALA A 866 6.83 42.47 5.66
C ALA A 866 7.74 43.37 6.50
N THR A 867 8.92 42.87 6.93
CA THR A 867 9.68 43.49 8.03
C THR A 867 11.06 44.04 7.64
N HIS A 868 11.53 43.76 6.41
CA HIS A 868 12.87 44.16 5.97
C HIS A 868 13.07 45.71 6.14
N PRO A 869 14.19 46.17 6.71
CA PRO A 869 14.42 47.61 6.91
C PRO A 869 14.46 48.36 5.57
N ASP A 870 15.06 47.80 4.53
CA ASP A 870 15.13 48.41 3.18
C ASP A 870 13.77 48.29 2.46
N ALA A 871 13.19 49.45 2.08
CA ALA A 871 11.90 49.54 1.41
C ALA A 871 11.89 48.84 0.03
N ALA A 872 13.02 48.81 -0.69
CA ALA A 872 13.13 48.20 -2.00
C ALA A 872 13.00 46.66 -1.98
N ARG A 873 13.11 46.07 -0.79
CA ARG A 873 13.02 44.61 -0.55
C ARG A 873 11.70 44.20 0.05
N ARG A 874 10.84 45.15 0.41
CA ARG A 874 9.50 44.85 0.92
C ARG A 874 8.47 44.70 -0.20
N ASP A 875 7.54 43.80 0.03
CA ASP A 875 6.35 43.58 -0.82
C ASP A 875 5.17 43.18 0.07
N GLY A 876 4.48 44.15 0.61
CA GLY A 876 3.39 43.91 1.56
C GLY A 876 2.27 43.01 1.01
N PRO A 877 1.73 43.26 -0.20
CA PRO A 877 0.73 42.37 -0.81
C PRO A 877 1.21 40.93 -0.96
N ARG A 878 2.46 40.72 -1.34
CA ARG A 878 3.04 39.39 -1.45
C ARG A 878 3.25 38.74 -0.08
N ALA A 879 3.67 39.53 0.92
CA ALA A 879 3.81 39.06 2.30
C ALA A 879 2.48 38.55 2.86
N VAL A 880 1.38 39.26 2.62
CA VAL A 880 0.04 38.82 3.02
C VAL A 880 -0.33 37.51 2.33
N GLN A 881 -0.17 37.41 1.02
CA GLN A 881 -0.48 36.19 0.27
C GLN A 881 0.28 34.97 0.80
N LEU A 882 1.59 35.12 1.03
CA LEU A 882 2.45 34.03 1.49
C LEU A 882 2.15 33.63 2.96
N SER A 883 1.94 34.61 3.85
CA SER A 883 1.64 34.34 5.26
C SER A 883 0.25 33.71 5.44
N GLU A 884 -0.75 34.17 4.71
CA GLU A 884 -2.08 33.54 4.71
C GLU A 884 -2.01 32.09 4.21
N ARG A 885 -1.20 31.84 3.17
CA ARG A 885 -1.00 30.49 2.66
C ARG A 885 -0.30 29.59 3.69
N ALA A 886 0.75 30.08 4.36
CA ALA A 886 1.42 29.35 5.44
C ALA A 886 0.47 29.04 6.62
N CYS A 887 -0.34 30.01 7.02
CA CYS A 887 -1.37 29.83 8.06
C CYS A 887 -2.44 28.82 7.64
N ALA A 888 -2.92 28.86 6.40
CA ALA A 888 -3.91 27.92 5.89
C ALA A 888 -3.38 26.48 5.85
N LEU A 889 -2.15 26.28 5.40
CA LEU A 889 -1.50 24.96 5.35
C LEU A 889 -1.28 24.33 6.74
N THR A 890 -1.24 25.16 7.78
CA THR A 890 -1.07 24.72 9.18
C THR A 890 -2.33 24.87 10.02
N GLU A 891 -3.49 25.05 9.36
CA GLU A 891 -4.80 25.22 10.03
C GLU A 891 -4.78 26.34 11.09
N ARG A 892 -3.94 27.36 10.91
CA ARG A 892 -3.69 28.46 11.87
C ARG A 892 -3.23 28.01 13.27
N LYS A 893 -2.63 26.81 13.38
CA LYS A 893 -2.19 26.23 14.68
C LYS A 893 -0.74 26.57 15.03
N GLN A 894 -0.07 27.43 14.28
CA GLN A 894 1.31 27.86 14.51
C GLN A 894 1.38 29.35 14.89
N ALA A 895 1.72 29.65 16.15
CA ALA A 895 1.77 31.01 16.64
C ALA A 895 2.78 31.89 15.87
N ALA A 896 3.95 31.36 15.52
CA ALA A 896 4.95 32.09 14.74
C ALA A 896 4.43 32.51 13.35
N PHE A 897 3.58 31.69 12.71
CA PHE A 897 3.02 32.01 11.39
C PHE A 897 1.92 33.09 11.48
N LEU A 898 1.12 33.05 12.55
CA LEU A 898 0.18 34.12 12.85
C LEU A 898 0.90 35.46 13.15
N THR A 899 2.04 35.40 13.87
CA THR A 899 2.88 36.57 14.13
C THR A 899 3.38 37.20 12.82
N THR A 900 3.84 36.39 11.87
CA THR A 900 4.24 36.85 10.54
C THR A 900 3.05 37.42 9.74
N ALA A 901 1.88 36.79 9.79
CA ALA A 901 0.69 37.29 9.12
C ALA A 901 0.27 38.64 9.69
N ALA A 902 0.36 38.83 10.99
CA ALA A 902 0.07 40.13 11.64
C ALA A 902 1.02 41.24 11.14
N ALA A 903 2.33 40.92 11.02
CA ALA A 903 3.32 41.85 10.46
C ALA A 903 3.02 42.18 8.98
N ALA A 904 2.61 41.17 8.20
CA ALA A 904 2.23 41.35 6.79
C ALA A 904 0.99 42.26 6.62
N TYR A 905 -0.04 42.08 7.44
CA TYR A 905 -1.21 42.96 7.44
C TYR A 905 -0.85 44.43 7.81
N ALA A 906 0.04 44.59 8.79
CA ALA A 906 0.49 45.94 9.18
C ALA A 906 1.28 46.64 8.05
N GLU A 907 2.10 45.89 7.29
CA GLU A 907 2.84 46.44 6.15
C GLU A 907 1.94 46.97 5.03
N VAL A 908 0.75 46.40 4.86
CA VAL A 908 -0.27 46.89 3.89
C VAL A 908 -1.26 47.86 4.53
N GLY A 909 -1.03 48.35 5.75
CA GLY A 909 -1.84 49.34 6.45
C GLY A 909 -3.13 48.78 7.09
N LYS A 910 -3.32 47.43 7.09
CA LYS A 910 -4.47 46.76 7.72
C LYS A 910 -4.25 46.54 9.20
N PHE A 911 -4.17 47.61 9.98
CA PHE A 911 -3.81 47.53 11.40
C PHE A 911 -4.85 46.85 12.27
N VAL A 912 -6.14 46.89 11.88
CA VAL A 912 -7.21 46.21 12.64
C VAL A 912 -7.00 44.69 12.56
N GLU A 913 -6.83 44.16 11.38
CA GLU A 913 -6.53 42.74 11.13
C GLU A 913 -5.20 42.33 11.72
N ALA A 914 -4.17 43.21 11.65
CA ALA A 914 -2.85 42.98 12.25
C ALA A 914 -2.95 42.80 13.76
N MET A 915 -3.67 43.71 14.45
CA MET A 915 -3.86 43.64 15.92
C MET A 915 -4.68 42.41 16.32
N ALA A 916 -5.72 42.06 15.58
CA ALA A 916 -6.51 40.85 15.85
C ALA A 916 -5.67 39.61 15.73
N THR A 917 -4.93 39.46 14.62
CA THR A 917 -4.07 38.30 14.36
C THR A 917 -2.90 38.20 15.35
N ALA A 918 -2.34 39.32 15.80
CA ALA A 918 -1.30 39.36 16.83
C ALA A 918 -1.85 38.88 18.19
N ARG A 919 -3.06 39.22 18.58
CA ARG A 919 -3.70 38.71 19.81
C ARG A 919 -3.93 37.21 19.74
N ASP A 920 -4.37 36.69 18.59
CA ASP A 920 -4.53 35.25 18.35
C ASP A 920 -3.16 34.55 18.50
N ALA A 921 -2.10 35.12 17.90
CA ALA A 921 -0.74 34.59 18.01
C ALA A 921 -0.25 34.56 19.48
N ILE A 922 -0.46 35.60 20.24
CA ILE A 922 -0.10 35.69 21.68
C ILE A 922 -0.85 34.61 22.48
N SER A 923 -2.15 34.48 22.28
CA SER A 923 -2.98 33.50 22.95
C SER A 923 -2.49 32.07 22.67
N LEU A 924 -2.26 31.76 21.40
CA LEU A 924 -1.79 30.45 20.97
C LEU A 924 -0.34 30.14 21.45
N ALA A 925 0.57 31.13 21.38
CA ALA A 925 1.93 30.98 21.84
C ALA A 925 1.98 30.69 23.35
N ARG A 926 1.21 31.43 24.15
CA ARG A 926 1.12 31.22 25.60
C ARG A 926 0.52 29.86 25.95
N SER A 927 -0.53 29.41 25.26
CA SER A 927 -1.12 28.09 25.48
C SER A 927 -0.14 26.94 25.17
N ASN A 928 0.76 27.16 24.23
CA ASN A 928 1.80 26.20 23.83
C ASN A 928 3.10 26.33 24.63
N GLY A 929 3.21 27.31 25.55
CA GLY A 929 4.42 27.56 26.32
C GLY A 929 5.54 28.26 25.53
N ASP A 930 5.28 28.76 24.33
CA ASP A 930 6.26 29.48 23.48
C ASP A 930 6.33 30.96 23.85
N MET A 931 7.04 31.24 24.94
CA MET A 931 7.16 32.60 25.47
C MET A 931 7.96 33.52 24.56
N LYS A 932 8.86 32.98 23.72
CA LYS A 932 9.64 33.77 22.75
C LYS A 932 8.73 34.34 21.66
N THR A 933 7.90 33.53 21.06
CA THR A 933 6.93 33.98 20.04
C THR A 933 5.87 34.90 20.66
N ALA A 934 5.42 34.63 21.91
CA ALA A 934 4.50 35.50 22.61
C ALA A 934 5.08 36.90 22.81
N GLY A 935 6.32 37.03 23.29
CA GLY A 935 6.98 38.32 23.48
C GLY A 935 7.20 39.11 22.19
N LEU A 936 7.57 38.42 21.10
CA LEU A 936 7.66 39.06 19.78
C LEU A 936 6.30 39.58 19.32
N ALA A 937 5.24 38.76 19.40
CA ALA A 937 3.90 39.18 18.99
C ALA A 937 3.36 40.33 19.85
N GLU A 938 3.71 40.44 21.15
CA GLU A 938 3.38 41.56 22.03
C GLU A 938 4.10 42.87 21.61
N SER A 939 5.38 42.77 21.24
CA SER A 939 6.13 43.91 20.71
C SER A 939 5.53 44.44 19.40
N LEU A 940 5.13 43.52 18.51
CA LEU A 940 4.43 43.82 17.27
C LEU A 940 3.09 44.49 17.54
N LEU A 941 2.30 43.98 18.48
CA LEU A 941 1.00 44.53 18.85
C LEU A 941 1.11 45.98 19.33
N SER A 942 2.14 46.28 20.11
CA SER A 942 2.42 47.66 20.57
C SER A 942 2.71 48.62 19.41
N ALA A 943 3.52 48.20 18.43
CA ALA A 943 3.78 48.98 17.25
C ALA A 943 2.48 49.23 16.42
N PHE A 944 1.65 48.17 16.27
CA PHE A 944 0.40 48.26 15.51
C PHE A 944 -0.64 49.12 16.17
N GLN A 945 -0.68 49.24 17.49
CA GLN A 945 -1.51 50.18 18.24
C GLN A 945 -1.12 51.61 17.95
N ALA A 946 0.13 51.88 17.64
CA ALA A 946 0.64 53.19 17.19
C ALA A 946 0.50 53.39 15.68
N ASN A 947 -0.19 52.49 14.94
CA ASN A 947 -0.31 52.44 13.48
C ASN A 947 1.07 52.44 12.79
N GLN A 948 2.03 51.77 13.37
CA GLN A 948 3.38 51.63 12.82
C GLN A 948 3.65 50.16 12.44
N PRO A 949 4.06 49.88 11.19
CA PRO A 949 4.51 48.54 10.83
C PRO A 949 5.86 48.26 11.48
N TYR A 950 6.07 47.01 11.88
CA TYR A 950 7.32 46.55 12.50
C TYR A 950 8.46 46.50 11.47
N ARG A 951 9.64 46.87 11.92
CA ARG A 951 10.88 46.74 11.15
C ARG A 951 11.91 45.92 11.93
N GLU A 952 12.48 44.95 11.25
CA GLU A 952 13.56 44.15 11.84
C GLU A 952 14.82 45.01 11.94
N GLU A 953 15.49 44.99 13.11
CA GLU A 953 16.75 45.71 13.25
C GLU A 953 17.79 45.10 12.32
N PRO A 954 18.62 45.93 11.65
CA PRO A 954 19.73 45.41 10.86
C PRO A 954 20.65 44.57 11.72
N ALA A 955 20.87 43.28 11.32
CA ALA A 955 21.84 42.47 12.05
C ALA A 955 23.19 43.16 12.08
N ARG A 956 23.65 43.51 13.28
CA ARG A 956 24.98 44.12 13.55
C ARG A 956 26.13 43.18 13.17
#